data_dc9f7c92ce2dc8d5d86fe2b8d4ea5a1d
#
_entry.id   dc9f7c92ce2dc8d5d86fe2b8d4ea5a1d
#
_cell.length_a   1.000
_cell.length_b   1.000
_cell.length_c   1.000
_cell.angle_alpha   90.00
_cell.angle_beta   90.00
_cell.angle_gamma   90.00
#
_symmetry.space_group_name_H-M   'P 1'
#
loop_
_entity.id
_entity.type
_entity.pdbx_description
1 polymer ?
#
loop_
_entity_poly.entity_id
_entity_poly.type
_entity_poly.pdbx_seq_one_letter_code
_entity_poly.pdbx_strand_id
1 'polypeptide(L)'
;VSAPITTSEPAPRSALEFTHLTPIDGLRAVAAILVVLFHAEMPGFGNGFVGVDVFFVLSGFLITSLLLRERLRTDSISLWGFYARRARRLFPAALFVLLVTAVLYQLWATPLEVATNRSGFSFASIYVSNWYFMGQATDYFAQDSAVSPVLHYWSLSVEEQFYLVWPVFMLGVLAIRSIRERFNIVFLVSLLIALFAISAVMDFGNETSAYFNTIARAYQLIAGATLAAIMLKWNQLGKPTNALTRRAPMIGAVSLILLLLVSTSLTSLGPWQVGVVGVVATVGILWGISTAENSRVFAPLTTRSARSLGNWSYSIYLWHWPVIVLGGLIGVIPEFWGYRVPLVLVLTIGLAAATYHFLEKPILNISVTTARARRAAVGIGLVATIGAALLSLVILRVPDASAALINTAAQGQQDSDGPSADVVIDSTGGGKTVLVVGDSHANFWRQGFTAYAQEKGFTVVFVTKLSCPWMDIPALTPQSTDTLFNCQERLWEPAIAAAKEFSPAVTVLASRSVLSRKLLVNAEIISADQPGWADVIAAGTQKALTQIAPYTNKIVIIEPLPETATSMLDCLSTGAEPASCDQEVDVKTGTLTFEEITRAIVTENPNVVSVSLDELICPDNVCPAEVNGVATHRDNQHLTWDYAEVIMPQVDALFAGQGAPLS
;
A
#
# COMPACT_ATOMS: atom_id res chain seq x y z
N VAL A 1 33.84 -22.70 -72.86
CA VAL A 1 34.17 -21.79 -71.76
C VAL A 1 32.92 -21.64 -70.96
N SER A 2 32.82 -22.44 -69.86
CA SER A 2 31.70 -22.42 -68.95
C SER A 2 32.02 -21.42 -67.86
N ALA A 3 31.16 -20.43 -67.65
CA ALA A 3 31.23 -19.49 -66.53
C ALA A 3 30.86 -20.19 -65.17
N PRO A 4 31.52 -19.90 -64.10
CA PRO A 4 31.17 -20.49 -62.76
C PRO A 4 29.88 -19.87 -62.24
N ILE A 5 28.96 -20.74 -61.83
CA ILE A 5 27.76 -20.38 -61.05
C ILE A 5 28.24 -19.96 -59.71
N THR A 6 28.19 -18.66 -59.41
CA THR A 6 28.36 -18.13 -58.03
C THR A 6 27.11 -18.49 -57.23
N THR A 7 27.24 -19.52 -56.38
CA THR A 7 26.28 -19.78 -55.33
C THR A 7 26.36 -18.61 -54.33
N SER A 8 25.34 -17.74 -54.36
CA SER A 8 25.14 -16.75 -53.31
C SER A 8 24.90 -17.49 -51.99
N GLU A 9 25.85 -17.36 -51.07
CA GLU A 9 25.62 -17.76 -49.69
C GLU A 9 24.33 -17.11 -49.20
N PRO A 10 23.43 -17.88 -48.55
CA PRO A 10 22.25 -17.28 -47.95
C PRO A 10 22.74 -16.29 -46.89
N ALA A 11 22.27 -15.04 -47.00
CA ALA A 11 22.54 -14.01 -45.99
C ALA A 11 22.32 -14.57 -44.60
N PRO A 12 23.17 -14.27 -43.59
CA PRO A 12 23.04 -14.79 -42.23
C PRO A 12 21.66 -14.45 -41.74
N ARG A 13 20.87 -15.48 -41.38
CA ARG A 13 19.56 -15.34 -40.72
C ARG A 13 19.76 -14.36 -39.58
N SER A 14 19.11 -13.22 -39.72
CA SER A 14 19.33 -12.05 -38.90
C SER A 14 19.30 -12.42 -37.39
N ALA A 15 20.34 -12.02 -36.66
CA ALA A 15 20.51 -12.15 -35.20
C ALA A 15 19.38 -11.51 -34.33
N LEU A 16 18.20 -11.32 -34.94
CA LEU A 16 17.06 -10.58 -34.41
C LEU A 16 15.81 -11.44 -34.13
N GLU A 17 15.88 -12.77 -34.33
CA GLU A 17 14.84 -13.65 -33.88
C GLU A 17 15.01 -13.91 -32.35
N PHE A 18 14.58 -12.95 -31.57
CA PHE A 18 14.13 -13.31 -30.22
C PHE A 18 12.83 -14.09 -30.42
N THR A 19 12.89 -15.39 -30.46
CA THR A 19 11.77 -16.28 -30.25
C THR A 19 11.07 -15.91 -28.94
N HIS A 20 9.79 -16.17 -28.86
CA HIS A 20 9.04 -16.04 -27.60
C HIS A 20 9.77 -16.85 -26.52
N LEU A 21 10.38 -16.17 -25.54
CA LEU A 21 11.13 -16.83 -24.46
C LEU A 21 10.15 -17.46 -23.49
N THR A 22 9.85 -18.72 -23.68
CA THR A 22 8.88 -19.50 -22.89
C THR A 22 9.11 -19.42 -21.36
N PRO A 23 10.36 -19.40 -20.83
CA PRO A 23 10.57 -19.26 -19.37
C PRO A 23 10.09 -17.93 -18.79
N ILE A 24 9.93 -16.88 -19.60
CA ILE A 24 9.39 -15.59 -19.15
C ILE A 24 7.92 -15.73 -18.72
N ASP A 25 7.12 -16.55 -19.40
CA ASP A 25 5.74 -16.81 -18.99
C ASP A 25 5.72 -17.49 -17.60
N GLY A 26 6.62 -18.45 -17.38
CA GLY A 26 6.77 -19.08 -16.07
C GLY A 26 7.22 -18.12 -14.98
N LEU A 27 8.10 -17.17 -15.29
CA LEU A 27 8.50 -16.12 -14.32
C LEU A 27 7.32 -15.19 -13.98
N ARG A 28 6.47 -14.86 -14.96
CA ARG A 28 5.22 -14.12 -14.70
C ARG A 28 4.25 -14.89 -13.83
N ALA A 29 4.18 -16.22 -13.99
CA ALA A 29 3.39 -17.07 -13.10
C ALA A 29 3.91 -17.03 -11.66
N VAL A 30 5.22 -17.17 -11.47
CA VAL A 30 5.84 -17.06 -10.14
C VAL A 30 5.51 -15.71 -9.50
N ALA A 31 5.73 -14.61 -10.22
CA ALA A 31 5.46 -13.26 -9.72
C ALA A 31 3.99 -13.08 -9.29
N ALA A 32 3.03 -13.53 -10.13
CA ALA A 32 1.60 -13.42 -9.81
C ALA A 32 1.23 -14.25 -8.57
N ILE A 33 1.74 -15.47 -8.45
CA ILE A 33 1.45 -16.33 -7.30
C ILE A 33 2.05 -15.76 -6.01
N LEU A 34 3.27 -15.20 -6.04
CA LEU A 34 3.86 -14.53 -4.87
C LEU A 34 2.98 -13.40 -4.35
N VAL A 35 2.44 -12.56 -5.25
CA VAL A 35 1.52 -11.48 -4.88
C VAL A 35 0.23 -12.03 -4.27
N VAL A 36 -0.34 -13.10 -4.85
CA VAL A 36 -1.56 -13.72 -4.30
C VAL A 36 -1.30 -14.30 -2.91
N LEU A 37 -0.18 -15.00 -2.70
CA LEU A 37 0.18 -15.59 -1.41
C LEU A 37 0.37 -14.51 -0.33
N PHE A 38 1.00 -13.40 -0.68
CA PHE A 38 1.16 -12.24 0.21
C PHE A 38 -0.19 -11.69 0.66
N HIS A 39 -1.07 -11.35 -0.28
CA HIS A 39 -2.37 -10.77 0.03
C HIS A 39 -3.37 -11.78 0.67
N ALA A 40 -3.18 -13.08 0.42
CA ALA A 40 -3.93 -14.13 1.11
C ALA A 40 -3.35 -14.44 2.51
N GLU A 41 -2.32 -13.69 2.95
CA GLU A 41 -1.67 -13.84 4.27
C GLU A 41 -1.11 -15.24 4.52
N MET A 42 -0.52 -15.86 3.48
CA MET A 42 0.17 -17.14 3.62
C MET A 42 1.36 -17.01 4.56
N PRO A 43 1.40 -17.74 5.69
CA PRO A 43 2.54 -17.71 6.58
C PRO A 43 3.86 -18.01 5.85
N GLY A 44 4.87 -17.21 6.13
CA GLY A 44 6.19 -17.35 5.51
C GLY A 44 6.37 -16.57 4.19
N PHE A 45 5.34 -15.92 3.65
CA PHE A 45 5.41 -15.14 2.41
C PHE A 45 5.14 -13.64 2.61
N GLY A 46 5.54 -13.07 3.74
CA GLY A 46 5.31 -11.66 4.09
C GLY A 46 5.91 -10.64 3.11
N ASN A 47 6.89 -11.03 2.29
CA ASN A 47 7.49 -10.19 1.26
C ASN A 47 7.07 -10.59 -0.17
N GLY A 48 5.97 -11.34 -0.34
CA GLY A 48 5.48 -11.78 -1.65
C GLY A 48 5.08 -10.63 -2.59
N PHE A 49 4.87 -9.41 -2.06
CA PHE A 49 4.66 -8.19 -2.84
C PHE A 49 5.80 -7.90 -3.83
N VAL A 50 7.02 -8.47 -3.62
CA VAL A 50 8.15 -8.41 -4.56
C VAL A 50 7.79 -8.89 -5.97
N GLY A 51 6.72 -9.67 -6.11
CA GLY A 51 6.18 -10.06 -7.42
C GLY A 51 5.79 -8.85 -8.30
N VAL A 52 5.41 -7.72 -7.69
CA VAL A 52 5.14 -6.46 -8.43
C VAL A 52 6.44 -5.90 -9.03
N ASP A 53 7.54 -5.93 -8.25
CA ASP A 53 8.86 -5.48 -8.73
C ASP A 53 9.34 -6.32 -9.91
N VAL A 54 9.08 -7.64 -9.87
CA VAL A 54 9.34 -8.55 -11.00
C VAL A 54 8.55 -8.13 -12.23
N PHE A 55 7.24 -7.79 -12.09
CA PHE A 55 6.44 -7.30 -13.21
C PHE A 55 6.97 -6.00 -13.80
N PHE A 56 7.40 -5.04 -12.97
CA PHE A 56 7.97 -3.78 -13.46
C PHE A 56 9.25 -4.00 -14.27
N VAL A 57 10.18 -4.83 -13.78
CA VAL A 57 11.40 -5.17 -14.54
C VAL A 57 11.06 -5.90 -15.85
N LEU A 58 10.13 -6.87 -15.82
CA LEU A 58 9.64 -7.57 -17.00
C LEU A 58 9.03 -6.60 -18.03
N SER A 59 8.22 -5.65 -17.56
CA SER A 59 7.58 -4.64 -18.43
C SER A 59 8.61 -3.74 -19.09
N GLY A 60 9.58 -3.24 -18.34
CA GLY A 60 10.69 -2.47 -18.90
C GLY A 60 11.47 -3.25 -19.96
N PHE A 61 11.80 -4.51 -19.66
CA PHE A 61 12.53 -5.40 -20.56
C PHE A 61 11.75 -5.72 -21.85
N LEU A 62 10.50 -6.15 -21.72
CA LEU A 62 9.69 -6.60 -22.86
C LEU A 62 9.31 -5.43 -23.79
N ILE A 63 8.92 -4.29 -23.23
CA ILE A 63 8.53 -3.11 -24.01
C ILE A 63 9.73 -2.56 -24.76
N THR A 64 10.85 -2.38 -24.10
CA THR A 64 12.07 -1.87 -24.72
C THR A 64 12.59 -2.81 -25.79
N SER A 65 12.58 -4.13 -25.53
CA SER A 65 12.94 -5.14 -26.52
C SER A 65 12.05 -5.08 -27.77
N LEU A 66 10.73 -4.88 -27.59
CA LEU A 66 9.77 -4.77 -28.69
C LEU A 66 10.02 -3.51 -29.54
N LEU A 67 10.21 -2.36 -28.89
CA LEU A 67 10.44 -1.08 -29.56
C LEU A 67 11.78 -1.06 -30.31
N LEU A 68 12.85 -1.57 -29.70
CA LEU A 68 14.16 -1.69 -30.32
C LEU A 68 14.15 -2.60 -31.56
N ARG A 69 13.44 -3.73 -31.48
CA ARG A 69 13.25 -4.63 -32.63
C ARG A 69 12.47 -3.97 -33.77
N GLU A 70 11.36 -3.30 -33.45
CA GLU A 70 10.56 -2.59 -34.44
C GLU A 70 11.44 -1.55 -35.13
N ARG A 71 12.23 -0.79 -34.41
CA ARG A 71 13.18 0.19 -34.92
C ARG A 71 14.23 -0.43 -35.87
N LEU A 72 14.80 -1.56 -35.49
CA LEU A 72 15.81 -2.25 -36.33
C LEU A 72 15.24 -2.84 -37.59
N ARG A 73 13.96 -3.24 -37.59
CA ARG A 73 13.30 -3.84 -38.77
C ARG A 73 12.76 -2.80 -39.75
N THR A 74 12.23 -1.70 -39.26
CA THR A 74 11.46 -0.71 -40.04
C THR A 74 12.06 0.68 -40.06
N ASP A 75 13.21 0.87 -39.41
CA ASP A 75 13.88 2.16 -39.16
C ASP A 75 12.97 3.21 -38.49
N SER A 76 11.84 2.79 -37.91
CA SER A 76 10.88 3.64 -37.22
C SER A 76 10.19 2.91 -36.07
N ILE A 77 9.48 3.65 -35.22
CA ILE A 77 8.60 3.11 -34.17
C ILE A 77 7.18 3.58 -34.47
N SER A 78 6.25 2.63 -34.67
CA SER A 78 4.83 2.94 -34.87
C SER A 78 4.10 3.10 -33.55
N LEU A 79 3.98 4.34 -33.05
CA LEU A 79 3.26 4.63 -31.79
C LEU A 79 1.82 4.11 -31.84
N TRP A 80 1.07 4.36 -32.91
CA TRP A 80 -0.30 3.84 -33.06
C TRP A 80 -0.35 2.31 -33.09
N GLY A 81 0.64 1.66 -33.71
CA GLY A 81 0.77 0.20 -33.68
C GLY A 81 1.02 -0.32 -32.26
N PHE A 82 1.89 0.35 -31.54
CA PHE A 82 2.22 0.01 -30.15
C PHE A 82 1.00 0.16 -29.23
N TYR A 83 0.38 1.35 -29.19
CA TYR A 83 -0.76 1.63 -28.33
C TYR A 83 -1.98 0.76 -28.65
N ALA A 84 -2.25 0.50 -29.92
CA ALA A 84 -3.34 -0.39 -30.31
C ALA A 84 -3.16 -1.84 -29.82
N ARG A 85 -1.91 -2.36 -29.84
CA ARG A 85 -1.61 -3.68 -29.27
C ARG A 85 -1.81 -3.69 -27.73
N ARG A 86 -1.42 -2.63 -27.03
CA ARG A 86 -1.57 -2.51 -25.59
C ARG A 86 -3.02 -2.34 -25.16
N ALA A 87 -3.74 -1.40 -25.79
CA ALA A 87 -5.15 -1.18 -25.51
C ALA A 87 -5.98 -2.46 -25.60
N ARG A 88 -5.79 -3.26 -26.66
CA ARG A 88 -6.50 -4.54 -26.81
C ARG A 88 -6.10 -5.61 -25.80
N ARG A 89 -4.87 -5.55 -25.29
CA ARG A 89 -4.37 -6.56 -24.33
C ARG A 89 -4.78 -6.27 -22.91
N LEU A 90 -4.84 -5.01 -22.51
CA LEU A 90 -4.92 -4.62 -21.10
C LEU A 90 -6.31 -4.09 -20.73
N PHE A 91 -6.85 -3.14 -21.51
CA PHE A 91 -8.09 -2.45 -21.16
C PHE A 91 -9.32 -3.36 -21.02
N PRO A 92 -9.58 -4.34 -21.91
CA PRO A 92 -10.80 -5.13 -21.81
C PRO A 92 -10.92 -5.88 -20.49
N ALA A 93 -9.85 -6.57 -20.06
CA ALA A 93 -9.86 -7.32 -18.81
C ALA A 93 -9.88 -6.38 -17.59
N ALA A 94 -9.03 -5.33 -17.59
CA ALA A 94 -8.99 -4.39 -16.47
C ALA A 94 -10.33 -3.70 -16.24
N LEU A 95 -10.95 -3.15 -17.29
CA LEU A 95 -12.23 -2.46 -17.17
C LEU A 95 -13.38 -3.42 -16.82
N PHE A 96 -13.36 -4.63 -17.37
CA PHE A 96 -14.33 -5.66 -17.02
C PHE A 96 -14.27 -6.01 -15.54
N VAL A 97 -13.08 -6.34 -15.02
CA VAL A 97 -12.90 -6.68 -13.59
C VAL A 97 -13.29 -5.50 -12.71
N LEU A 98 -12.86 -4.27 -13.06
CA LEU A 98 -13.19 -3.05 -12.33
C LEU A 98 -14.71 -2.83 -12.24
N LEU A 99 -15.43 -2.94 -13.35
CA LEU A 99 -16.89 -2.73 -13.36
C LEU A 99 -17.64 -3.84 -12.63
N VAL A 100 -17.22 -5.10 -12.77
CA VAL A 100 -17.80 -6.21 -11.99
C VAL A 100 -17.56 -5.99 -10.51
N THR A 101 -16.34 -5.58 -10.13
CA THR A 101 -16.00 -5.25 -8.75
C THR A 101 -16.86 -4.09 -8.23
N ALA A 102 -17.08 -3.03 -9.03
CA ALA A 102 -17.93 -1.91 -8.66
C ALA A 102 -19.39 -2.33 -8.40
N VAL A 103 -19.96 -3.20 -9.26
CA VAL A 103 -21.31 -3.71 -9.07
C VAL A 103 -21.40 -4.54 -7.79
N LEU A 104 -20.49 -5.47 -7.58
CA LEU A 104 -20.50 -6.32 -6.39
C LEU A 104 -20.26 -5.51 -5.11
N TYR A 105 -19.37 -4.52 -5.18
CA TYR A 105 -19.11 -3.62 -4.06
C TYR A 105 -20.34 -2.78 -3.70
N GLN A 106 -21.05 -2.24 -4.68
CA GLN A 106 -22.32 -1.53 -4.45
C GLN A 106 -23.39 -2.41 -3.79
N LEU A 107 -23.37 -3.73 -4.07
CA LEU A 107 -24.38 -4.66 -3.52
C LEU A 107 -24.05 -5.13 -2.09
N TRP A 108 -22.79 -5.13 -1.71
CA TRP A 108 -22.34 -5.79 -0.47
C TRP A 108 -21.71 -4.84 0.55
N ALA A 109 -21.12 -3.72 0.10
CA ALA A 109 -20.52 -2.74 0.98
C ALA A 109 -21.57 -1.79 1.58
N THR A 110 -21.24 -1.21 2.73
CA THR A 110 -22.07 -0.17 3.34
C THR A 110 -22.02 1.13 2.52
N PRO A 111 -23.05 2.00 2.61
CA PRO A 111 -23.02 3.29 1.92
C PRO A 111 -21.79 4.14 2.25
N LEU A 112 -21.28 4.07 3.47
CA LEU A 112 -20.07 4.77 3.90
C LEU A 112 -18.81 4.23 3.21
N GLU A 113 -18.64 2.90 3.16
CA GLU A 113 -17.55 2.26 2.44
C GLU A 113 -17.57 2.60 0.94
N VAL A 114 -18.78 2.58 0.33
CA VAL A 114 -18.97 2.98 -1.08
C VAL A 114 -18.54 4.43 -1.27
N ALA A 115 -18.95 5.34 -0.40
CA ALA A 115 -18.62 6.75 -0.48
C ALA A 115 -17.11 7.00 -0.42
N THR A 116 -16.44 6.36 0.53
CA THR A 116 -15.00 6.47 0.75
C THR A 116 -14.20 5.96 -0.45
N ASN A 117 -14.64 4.84 -1.05
CA ASN A 117 -13.87 4.14 -2.07
C ASN A 117 -14.26 4.47 -3.53
N ARG A 118 -15.45 5.09 -3.78
CA ARG A 118 -15.97 5.32 -5.15
C ARG A 118 -15.01 6.07 -6.06
N SER A 119 -14.28 7.05 -5.54
CA SER A 119 -13.31 7.84 -6.32
C SER A 119 -12.15 6.97 -6.78
N GLY A 120 -11.69 6.00 -5.96
CA GLY A 120 -10.66 5.05 -6.32
C GLY A 120 -10.97 4.27 -7.59
N PHE A 121 -12.23 3.87 -7.83
CA PHE A 121 -12.65 3.21 -9.06
C PHE A 121 -12.50 4.09 -10.30
N SER A 122 -12.86 5.37 -10.19
CA SER A 122 -12.71 6.31 -11.30
C SER A 122 -11.24 6.55 -11.64
N PHE A 123 -10.40 6.76 -10.63
CA PHE A 123 -8.96 6.94 -10.82
C PHE A 123 -8.27 5.65 -11.31
N ALA A 124 -8.74 4.46 -10.88
CA ALA A 124 -8.25 3.17 -11.37
C ALA A 124 -8.57 2.97 -12.87
N SER A 125 -9.77 3.36 -13.32
CA SER A 125 -10.19 3.20 -14.72
C SER A 125 -9.33 4.00 -15.70
N ILE A 126 -8.82 5.18 -15.30
CA ILE A 126 -7.96 6.05 -16.10
C ILE A 126 -6.47 5.91 -15.76
N TYR A 127 -6.10 4.91 -14.99
CA TYR A 127 -4.71 4.56 -14.63
C TYR A 127 -3.92 5.68 -13.93
N VAL A 128 -4.55 6.36 -12.98
CA VAL A 128 -3.91 7.35 -12.08
C VAL A 128 -4.21 7.08 -10.60
N SER A 129 -4.64 5.86 -10.27
CA SER A 129 -4.99 5.48 -8.90
C SER A 129 -3.80 5.50 -7.94
N ASN A 130 -2.58 5.33 -8.42
CA ASN A 130 -1.38 5.46 -7.59
C ASN A 130 -1.21 6.87 -7.00
N TRP A 131 -1.50 7.91 -7.76
CA TRP A 131 -1.49 9.30 -7.28
C TRP A 131 -2.65 9.60 -6.34
N TYR A 132 -3.82 9.00 -6.62
CA TYR A 132 -4.98 9.10 -5.75
C TYR A 132 -4.69 8.48 -4.37
N PHE A 133 -4.23 7.23 -4.32
CA PHE A 133 -3.93 6.55 -3.06
C PHE A 133 -2.75 7.18 -2.32
N MET A 134 -1.75 7.70 -3.03
CA MET A 134 -0.68 8.48 -2.43
C MET A 134 -1.23 9.74 -1.73
N GLY A 135 -2.18 10.46 -2.36
CA GLY A 135 -2.80 11.66 -1.79
C GLY A 135 -3.76 11.38 -0.63
N GLN A 136 -4.26 10.14 -0.52
CA GLN A 136 -5.10 9.70 0.61
C GLN A 136 -4.26 9.21 1.81
N ALA A 137 -2.94 9.35 1.76
CA ALA A 137 -2.03 8.79 2.77
C ALA A 137 -2.29 7.30 3.06
N THR A 138 -2.75 6.57 2.03
CA THR A 138 -3.09 5.15 2.15
C THR A 138 -1.84 4.34 2.44
N ASP A 139 -1.73 3.78 3.64
CA ASP A 139 -0.69 2.83 3.94
C ASP A 139 -1.04 1.48 3.27
N TYR A 140 -0.27 1.13 2.23
CA TYR A 140 -0.44 -0.15 1.53
C TYR A 140 -0.26 -1.36 2.44
N PHE A 141 0.46 -1.19 3.53
CA PHE A 141 0.80 -2.23 4.48
C PHE A 141 -0.05 -2.19 5.76
N ALA A 142 -0.89 -1.18 5.97
CA ALA A 142 -1.79 -1.13 7.12
C ALA A 142 -2.98 -2.10 6.95
N GLN A 143 -3.31 -2.82 8.01
CA GLN A 143 -4.41 -3.79 8.03
C GLN A 143 -5.74 -3.22 8.55
N ASP A 144 -5.72 -2.03 9.17
CA ASP A 144 -6.80 -1.54 10.03
C ASP A 144 -7.80 -0.58 9.37
N SER A 145 -7.71 -0.29 8.07
CA SER A 145 -8.65 0.58 7.37
C SER A 145 -9.50 -0.20 6.36
N ALA A 146 -10.73 0.25 6.11
CA ALA A 146 -11.61 -0.26 5.06
C ALA A 146 -10.89 -0.23 3.70
N VAL A 147 -10.28 -1.36 3.34
CA VAL A 147 -9.33 -1.43 2.23
C VAL A 147 -10.06 -1.32 0.91
N SER A 148 -9.64 -0.38 0.06
CA SER A 148 -10.22 -0.20 -1.26
C SER A 148 -10.12 -1.48 -2.12
N PRO A 149 -11.24 -2.00 -2.66
CA PRO A 149 -11.24 -3.22 -3.49
C PRO A 149 -10.50 -3.06 -4.81
N VAL A 150 -10.07 -1.84 -5.14
CA VAL A 150 -9.29 -1.51 -6.33
C VAL A 150 -7.89 -0.97 -6.01
N LEU A 151 -7.44 -1.09 -4.75
CA LEU A 151 -6.13 -0.59 -4.32
C LEU A 151 -5.01 -1.10 -5.24
N HIS A 152 -4.99 -2.39 -5.56
CA HIS A 152 -3.96 -3.03 -6.40
C HIS A 152 -3.80 -2.41 -7.80
N TYR A 153 -4.76 -1.60 -8.30
CA TYR A 153 -4.62 -0.86 -9.57
C TYR A 153 -3.52 0.21 -9.53
N TRP A 154 -2.98 0.55 -8.36
CA TRP A 154 -1.87 1.49 -8.25
C TRP A 154 -0.66 1.07 -9.08
N SER A 155 -0.29 -0.19 -9.05
CA SER A 155 0.87 -0.70 -9.79
C SER A 155 0.62 -0.74 -11.29
N LEU A 156 -0.61 -1.09 -11.71
CA LEU A 156 -1.03 -1.01 -13.11
C LEU A 156 -1.00 0.44 -13.63
N SER A 157 -1.34 1.41 -12.76
CA SER A 157 -1.24 2.84 -13.10
C SER A 157 0.21 3.25 -13.38
N VAL A 158 1.16 2.86 -12.53
CA VAL A 158 2.60 3.09 -12.76
C VAL A 158 3.06 2.48 -14.08
N GLU A 159 2.63 1.25 -14.36
CA GLU A 159 2.99 0.51 -15.56
C GLU A 159 2.43 1.16 -16.85
N GLU A 160 1.15 1.57 -16.85
CA GLU A 160 0.51 2.22 -17.99
C GLU A 160 1.07 3.63 -18.25
N GLN A 161 1.42 4.37 -17.19
CA GLN A 161 2.13 5.65 -17.32
C GLN A 161 3.49 5.47 -17.98
N PHE A 162 4.23 4.42 -17.63
CA PHE A 162 5.46 4.06 -18.33
C PHE A 162 5.19 3.69 -19.79
N TYR A 163 4.16 2.91 -20.09
CA TYR A 163 3.81 2.54 -21.48
C TYR A 163 3.41 3.76 -22.31
N LEU A 164 2.83 4.77 -21.71
CA LEU A 164 2.49 6.03 -22.39
C LEU A 164 3.73 6.84 -22.71
N VAL A 165 4.63 7.01 -21.75
CA VAL A 165 5.78 7.93 -21.86
C VAL A 165 6.95 7.29 -22.60
N TRP A 166 7.27 6.02 -22.32
CA TRP A 166 8.51 5.37 -22.77
C TRP A 166 8.67 5.29 -24.31
N PRO A 167 7.64 4.89 -25.10
CA PRO A 167 7.78 4.84 -26.56
C PRO A 167 8.00 6.22 -27.19
N VAL A 168 7.35 7.26 -26.66
CA VAL A 168 7.52 8.65 -27.11
C VAL A 168 8.92 9.15 -26.77
N PHE A 169 9.37 8.89 -25.57
CA PHE A 169 10.73 9.21 -25.13
C PHE A 169 11.78 8.53 -25.98
N MET A 170 11.66 7.21 -26.25
CA MET A 170 12.55 6.48 -27.12
C MET A 170 12.56 7.03 -28.54
N LEU A 171 11.39 7.36 -29.09
CA LEU A 171 11.28 7.96 -30.44
C LEU A 171 12.01 9.30 -30.51
N GLY A 172 11.83 10.17 -29.50
CA GLY A 172 12.51 11.47 -29.38
C GLY A 172 14.03 11.33 -29.29
N VAL A 173 14.51 10.46 -28.42
CA VAL A 173 15.95 10.21 -28.22
C VAL A 173 16.58 9.63 -29.49
N LEU A 174 15.91 8.68 -30.16
CA LEU A 174 16.39 8.06 -31.38
C LEU A 174 16.33 8.97 -32.62
N ALA A 175 15.53 10.05 -32.59
CA ALA A 175 15.49 11.07 -33.61
C ALA A 175 16.76 11.96 -33.63
N ILE A 176 17.40 12.14 -32.48
CA ILE A 176 18.62 12.95 -32.34
C ILE A 176 19.84 12.13 -32.79
N ARG A 177 20.41 12.45 -33.99
CA ARG A 177 21.49 11.68 -34.62
C ARG A 177 22.72 11.51 -33.73
N SER A 178 23.12 12.53 -32.98
CA SER A 178 24.25 12.49 -32.06
C SER A 178 24.02 11.61 -30.83
N ILE A 179 22.76 11.47 -30.39
CA ILE A 179 22.36 10.61 -29.30
C ILE A 179 22.07 9.19 -29.80
N ARG A 180 21.58 9.02 -31.05
CA ARG A 180 21.34 7.71 -31.67
C ARG A 180 22.58 6.82 -31.72
N GLU A 181 23.73 7.40 -32.03
CA GLU A 181 25.02 6.69 -32.03
C GLU A 181 25.52 6.42 -30.60
N ARG A 182 25.02 7.19 -29.62
CA ARG A 182 25.33 7.15 -28.21
C ARG A 182 24.11 6.87 -27.32
N PHE A 183 22.98 6.46 -27.86
CA PHE A 183 21.86 5.89 -27.05
C PHE A 183 22.38 4.62 -26.42
N ASN A 184 23.29 4.91 -25.59
CA ASN A 184 24.25 4.05 -25.03
C ASN A 184 23.66 3.51 -23.76
N ILE A 185 23.90 2.27 -23.53
CA ILE A 185 23.94 1.63 -22.22
C ILE A 185 24.37 2.62 -21.15
N VAL A 186 25.35 3.47 -21.41
CA VAL A 186 25.83 4.54 -20.50
C VAL A 186 24.70 5.51 -20.11
N PHE A 187 23.90 6.00 -21.06
CA PHE A 187 22.76 6.88 -20.74
C PHE A 187 21.71 6.16 -19.88
N LEU A 188 21.33 4.94 -20.27
CA LEU A 188 20.34 4.15 -19.51
C LEU A 188 20.85 3.78 -18.11
N VAL A 189 22.13 3.44 -17.98
CA VAL A 189 22.76 3.18 -16.68
C VAL A 189 22.79 4.45 -15.82
N SER A 190 23.13 5.61 -16.43
CA SER A 190 23.11 6.89 -15.70
C SER A 190 21.68 7.26 -15.25
N LEU A 191 20.69 7.06 -16.12
CA LEU A 191 19.28 7.28 -15.76
C LEU A 191 18.83 6.31 -14.65
N LEU A 192 19.23 5.04 -14.75
CA LEU A 192 18.94 4.03 -13.71
C LEU A 192 19.53 4.45 -12.36
N ILE A 193 20.79 4.87 -12.34
CA ILE A 193 21.47 5.33 -11.12
C ILE A 193 20.75 6.57 -10.55
N ALA A 194 20.41 7.54 -11.38
CA ALA A 194 19.71 8.75 -10.94
C ALA A 194 18.33 8.43 -10.35
N LEU A 195 17.54 7.60 -11.02
CA LEU A 195 16.21 7.19 -10.53
C LEU A 195 16.29 6.33 -9.27
N PHE A 196 17.32 5.47 -9.16
CA PHE A 196 17.57 4.70 -7.96
C PHE A 196 17.92 5.62 -6.77
N ALA A 197 18.77 6.62 -6.99
CA ALA A 197 19.11 7.60 -5.95
C ALA A 197 17.90 8.43 -5.53
N ILE A 198 17.05 8.86 -6.49
CA ILE A 198 15.80 9.57 -6.20
C ILE A 198 14.86 8.66 -5.38
N SER A 199 14.72 7.40 -5.78
CA SER A 199 13.90 6.43 -5.04
C SER A 199 14.36 6.26 -3.60
N ALA A 200 15.67 6.12 -3.37
CA ALA A 200 16.23 5.99 -2.02
C ALA A 200 15.98 7.24 -1.16
N VAL A 201 16.12 8.44 -1.73
CA VAL A 201 15.84 9.70 -1.00
C VAL A 201 14.37 9.83 -0.66
N MET A 202 13.48 9.45 -1.57
CA MET A 202 12.04 9.51 -1.33
C MET A 202 11.59 8.50 -0.27
N ASP A 203 12.13 7.28 -0.30
CA ASP A 203 11.85 6.25 0.69
C ASP A 203 12.29 6.68 2.10
N PHE A 204 13.47 7.28 2.19
CA PHE A 204 13.99 7.80 3.46
C PHE A 204 13.13 8.94 4.02
N GLY A 205 12.47 9.73 3.16
CA GLY A 205 11.59 10.83 3.55
C GLY A 205 10.18 10.38 3.95
N ASN A 206 9.57 9.50 3.14
CA ASN A 206 8.22 8.95 3.37
C ASN A 206 8.05 7.65 2.58
N GLU A 207 8.11 6.51 3.27
CA GLU A 207 8.03 5.17 2.69
C GLU A 207 6.70 4.93 1.95
N THR A 208 5.57 5.28 2.57
CA THR A 208 4.23 5.10 1.97
C THR A 208 4.09 5.89 0.68
N SER A 209 4.50 7.16 0.70
CA SER A 209 4.46 8.02 -0.48
C SER A 209 5.38 7.52 -1.60
N ALA A 210 6.60 7.05 -1.25
CA ALA A 210 7.55 6.47 -2.19
C ALA A 210 7.01 5.18 -2.84
N TYR A 211 6.25 4.38 -2.07
CA TYR A 211 5.70 3.11 -2.55
C TYR A 211 4.75 3.28 -3.74
N PHE A 212 3.88 4.29 -3.71
CA PHE A 212 2.92 4.59 -4.80
C PHE A 212 3.50 5.47 -5.91
N ASN A 213 4.61 6.17 -5.68
CA ASN A 213 5.13 7.19 -6.57
C ASN A 213 5.75 6.60 -7.84
N THR A 214 5.27 7.02 -9.02
CA THR A 214 5.77 6.56 -10.32
C THR A 214 7.26 6.81 -10.49
N ILE A 215 7.79 7.96 -10.03
CA ILE A 215 9.20 8.32 -10.19
C ILE A 215 10.07 7.45 -9.28
N ALA A 216 9.64 7.24 -8.03
CA ALA A 216 10.33 6.36 -7.09
C ALA A 216 10.40 4.91 -7.58
N ARG A 217 9.40 4.45 -8.34
CA ARG A 217 9.35 3.08 -8.91
C ARG A 217 9.98 2.96 -10.29
N ALA A 218 10.25 4.08 -10.97
CA ALA A 218 10.74 4.06 -12.36
C ALA A 218 12.08 3.33 -12.53
N TYR A 219 12.95 3.28 -11.52
CA TYR A 219 14.24 2.57 -11.62
C TYR A 219 14.06 1.08 -11.95
N GLN A 220 12.99 0.43 -11.49
CA GLN A 220 12.67 -0.97 -11.74
C GLN A 220 12.40 -1.21 -13.24
N LEU A 221 11.55 -0.37 -13.83
CA LEU A 221 11.24 -0.39 -15.26
C LEU A 221 12.48 -0.09 -16.11
N ILE A 222 13.29 0.90 -15.69
CA ILE A 222 14.52 1.28 -16.40
C ILE A 222 15.61 0.19 -16.26
N ALA A 223 15.66 -0.55 -15.15
CA ALA A 223 16.56 -1.71 -15.02
C ALA A 223 16.25 -2.77 -16.07
N GLY A 224 14.97 -3.10 -16.28
CA GLY A 224 14.54 -3.99 -17.37
C GLY A 224 14.86 -3.44 -18.76
N ALA A 225 14.60 -2.15 -19.00
CA ALA A 225 14.92 -1.48 -20.26
C ALA A 225 16.43 -1.47 -20.56
N THR A 226 17.24 -1.24 -19.54
CA THR A 226 18.71 -1.27 -19.63
C THR A 226 19.20 -2.67 -20.03
N LEU A 227 18.67 -3.70 -19.36
CA LEU A 227 19.00 -5.08 -19.71
C LEU A 227 18.62 -5.40 -21.18
N ALA A 228 17.45 -4.96 -21.65
CA ALA A 228 17.03 -5.16 -23.05
C ALA A 228 18.01 -4.53 -24.05
N ALA A 229 18.49 -3.33 -23.78
CA ALA A 229 19.47 -2.64 -24.59
C ALA A 229 20.85 -3.36 -24.59
N ILE A 230 21.28 -3.83 -23.41
CA ILE A 230 22.53 -4.62 -23.27
C ILE A 230 22.41 -5.92 -24.08
N MET A 231 21.31 -6.66 -23.96
CA MET A 231 21.09 -7.92 -24.67
C MET A 231 21.05 -7.73 -26.16
N LEU A 232 20.44 -6.65 -26.65
CA LEU A 232 20.44 -6.34 -28.07
C LEU A 232 21.86 -6.10 -28.60
N LYS A 233 22.63 -5.26 -27.93
CA LYS A 233 24.04 -4.98 -28.32
C LYS A 233 24.90 -6.23 -28.25
N TRP A 234 24.68 -7.07 -27.24
CA TRP A 234 25.35 -8.35 -27.08
C TRP A 234 25.10 -9.30 -28.26
N ASN A 235 23.83 -9.38 -28.70
CA ASN A 235 23.46 -10.18 -29.87
C ASN A 235 24.08 -9.65 -31.15
N GLN A 236 24.17 -8.32 -31.35
CA GLN A 236 24.82 -7.68 -32.48
C GLN A 236 26.33 -7.96 -32.56
N LEU A 237 26.98 -8.14 -31.40
CA LEU A 237 28.42 -8.49 -31.27
C LEU A 237 28.69 -10.00 -31.43
N GLY A 238 27.71 -10.81 -31.83
CA GLY A 238 27.88 -12.25 -32.09
C GLY A 238 27.89 -13.13 -30.87
N LYS A 239 27.25 -12.70 -29.76
CA LYS A 239 27.18 -13.44 -28.48
C LYS A 239 28.56 -13.93 -28.02
N PRO A 240 29.46 -13.05 -27.62
CA PRO A 240 30.82 -13.46 -27.25
C PRO A 240 30.78 -14.54 -26.14
N THR A 241 31.46 -15.65 -26.38
CA THR A 241 31.57 -16.76 -25.42
C THR A 241 32.63 -16.43 -24.39
N ASN A 242 32.26 -15.69 -23.37
CA ASN A 242 33.13 -15.40 -22.23
C ASN A 242 32.66 -16.15 -20.97
N ALA A 243 33.40 -15.99 -19.87
CA ALA A 243 33.09 -16.63 -18.60
C ALA A 243 31.68 -16.27 -18.10
N LEU A 244 31.19 -15.06 -18.37
CA LEU A 244 29.87 -14.58 -17.94
C LEU A 244 28.74 -15.32 -18.65
N THR A 245 28.84 -15.54 -19.98
CA THR A 245 27.84 -16.30 -20.72
C THR A 245 27.80 -17.78 -20.34
N ARG A 246 28.97 -18.37 -20.08
CA ARG A 246 29.03 -19.77 -19.60
C ARG A 246 28.36 -19.94 -18.24
N ARG A 247 28.40 -18.92 -17.39
CA ARG A 247 27.81 -18.91 -16.05
C ARG A 247 26.35 -18.43 -16.03
N ALA A 248 25.80 -17.98 -17.15
CA ALA A 248 24.44 -17.41 -17.22
C ALA A 248 23.35 -18.34 -16.62
N PRO A 249 23.34 -19.66 -16.87
CA PRO A 249 22.36 -20.55 -16.22
C PRO A 249 22.48 -20.55 -14.69
N MET A 250 23.71 -20.56 -14.19
CA MET A 250 23.99 -20.53 -12.76
C MET A 250 23.57 -19.20 -12.14
N ILE A 251 23.88 -18.08 -12.79
CA ILE A 251 23.44 -16.74 -12.35
C ILE A 251 21.92 -16.70 -12.28
N GLY A 252 21.21 -17.19 -13.33
CA GLY A 252 19.76 -17.24 -13.32
C GLY A 252 19.18 -18.14 -12.22
N ALA A 253 19.83 -19.30 -11.96
CA ALA A 253 19.41 -20.19 -10.86
C ALA A 253 19.56 -19.56 -9.49
N VAL A 254 20.73 -18.97 -9.19
CA VAL A 254 21.01 -18.26 -7.94
C VAL A 254 20.06 -17.10 -7.77
N SER A 255 19.80 -16.34 -8.83
CA SER A 255 18.85 -15.23 -8.81
C SER A 255 17.41 -15.68 -8.57
N LEU A 256 16.98 -16.83 -9.11
CA LEU A 256 15.66 -17.39 -8.83
C LEU A 256 15.53 -17.82 -7.37
N ILE A 257 16.56 -18.46 -6.81
CA ILE A 257 16.63 -18.80 -5.39
C ILE A 257 16.58 -17.53 -4.54
N LEU A 258 17.35 -16.51 -4.90
CA LEU A 258 17.36 -15.21 -4.20
C LEU A 258 15.97 -14.55 -4.22
N LEU A 259 15.26 -14.57 -5.36
CA LEU A 259 13.91 -14.05 -5.47
C LEU A 259 12.95 -14.80 -4.53
N LEU A 260 13.01 -16.13 -4.50
CA LEU A 260 12.17 -16.92 -3.63
C LEU A 260 12.52 -16.71 -2.14
N LEU A 261 13.79 -16.56 -1.80
CA LEU A 261 14.20 -16.28 -0.42
C LEU A 261 13.75 -14.89 0.05
N VAL A 262 13.93 -13.85 -0.78
CA VAL A 262 13.51 -12.49 -0.40
C VAL A 262 12.00 -12.35 -0.31
N SER A 263 11.23 -13.19 -1.02
CA SER A 263 9.77 -13.20 -0.93
C SER A 263 9.23 -13.77 0.39
N THR A 264 10.10 -14.40 1.17
CA THR A 264 9.73 -15.00 2.46
C THR A 264 9.91 -14.00 3.62
N SER A 265 9.23 -14.27 4.74
CA SER A 265 9.40 -13.55 6.02
C SER A 265 10.71 -13.89 6.75
N LEU A 266 11.62 -14.62 6.12
CA LEU A 266 12.94 -14.95 6.70
C LEU A 266 13.94 -13.79 6.64
N THR A 267 13.62 -12.75 5.88
CA THR A 267 14.48 -11.57 5.71
C THR A 267 13.87 -10.38 6.45
N SER A 268 14.67 -9.69 7.24
CA SER A 268 14.31 -8.46 7.98
C SER A 268 14.46 -7.18 7.16
N LEU A 269 14.24 -7.28 5.85
CA LEU A 269 14.39 -6.17 4.92
C LEU A 269 13.09 -5.36 4.84
N GLY A 270 13.20 -4.04 4.87
CA GLY A 270 12.07 -3.14 4.58
C GLY A 270 11.61 -3.23 3.12
N PRO A 271 10.40 -2.73 2.80
CA PRO A 271 9.80 -2.85 1.48
C PRO A 271 10.68 -2.35 0.33
N TRP A 272 11.40 -1.25 0.52
CA TRP A 272 12.33 -0.73 -0.49
C TRP A 272 13.50 -1.69 -0.74
N GLN A 273 14.15 -2.22 0.33
CA GLN A 273 15.25 -3.15 0.21
C GLN A 273 14.82 -4.46 -0.46
N VAL A 274 13.64 -4.99 -0.12
CA VAL A 274 13.01 -6.15 -0.77
C VAL A 274 12.86 -5.88 -2.26
N GLY A 275 12.35 -4.70 -2.64
CA GLY A 275 12.22 -4.28 -4.04
C GLY A 275 13.56 -4.23 -4.78
N VAL A 276 14.60 -3.68 -4.16
CA VAL A 276 15.96 -3.62 -4.75
C VAL A 276 16.53 -5.02 -5.01
N VAL A 277 16.42 -5.91 -4.03
CA VAL A 277 16.86 -7.32 -4.18
C VAL A 277 16.04 -8.02 -5.26
N GLY A 278 14.72 -7.80 -5.29
CA GLY A 278 13.81 -8.31 -6.31
C GLY A 278 14.21 -7.88 -7.74
N VAL A 279 14.58 -6.60 -7.91
CA VAL A 279 15.06 -6.07 -9.21
C VAL A 279 16.36 -6.76 -9.62
N VAL A 280 17.35 -6.84 -8.74
CA VAL A 280 18.64 -7.51 -9.01
C VAL A 280 18.43 -8.97 -9.37
N ALA A 281 17.61 -9.68 -8.61
CA ALA A 281 17.26 -11.07 -8.87
C ALA A 281 16.57 -11.22 -10.24
N THR A 282 15.58 -10.37 -10.55
CA THR A 282 14.85 -10.46 -11.82
C THR A 282 15.76 -10.16 -13.02
N VAL A 283 16.65 -9.18 -12.91
CA VAL A 283 17.66 -8.89 -13.95
C VAL A 283 18.56 -10.11 -14.18
N GLY A 284 19.02 -10.77 -13.10
CA GLY A 284 19.85 -11.97 -13.17
C GLY A 284 19.11 -13.17 -13.81
N ILE A 285 17.83 -13.37 -13.48
CA ILE A 285 16.98 -14.41 -14.09
C ILE A 285 16.81 -14.14 -15.59
N LEU A 286 16.46 -12.91 -15.97
CA LEU A 286 16.28 -12.50 -17.37
C LEU A 286 17.56 -12.61 -18.18
N TRP A 287 18.71 -12.27 -17.58
CA TRP A 287 20.01 -12.50 -18.19
C TRP A 287 20.25 -13.98 -18.46
N GLY A 288 20.00 -14.84 -17.47
CA GLY A 288 20.14 -16.30 -17.59
C GLY A 288 19.24 -16.89 -18.68
N ILE A 289 17.95 -16.52 -18.69
CA ILE A 289 16.96 -16.95 -19.68
C ILE A 289 17.36 -16.48 -21.08
N SER A 290 17.72 -15.21 -21.25
CA SER A 290 18.04 -14.63 -22.56
C SER A 290 19.33 -15.19 -23.17
N THR A 291 20.24 -15.68 -22.34
CA THR A 291 21.53 -16.23 -22.76
C THR A 291 21.50 -17.74 -22.96
N ALA A 292 20.71 -18.47 -22.17
CA ALA A 292 20.68 -19.93 -22.11
C ALA A 292 19.27 -20.49 -21.89
N GLU A 293 18.32 -20.09 -22.73
CA GLU A 293 16.88 -20.44 -22.66
C GLU A 293 16.64 -21.96 -22.47
N ASN A 294 17.37 -22.79 -23.19
CA ASN A 294 17.23 -24.25 -23.18
C ASN A 294 17.93 -24.93 -22.00
N SER A 295 18.45 -24.15 -21.04
CA SER A 295 19.06 -24.74 -19.84
C SER A 295 18.03 -25.47 -18.98
N ARG A 296 18.41 -26.65 -18.48
CA ARG A 296 17.57 -27.44 -17.56
C ARG A 296 17.16 -26.68 -16.30
N VAL A 297 17.91 -25.66 -15.92
CA VAL A 297 17.61 -24.77 -14.80
C VAL A 297 16.25 -24.10 -14.96
N PHE A 298 15.88 -23.71 -16.18
CA PHE A 298 14.61 -23.03 -16.47
C PHE A 298 13.47 -23.98 -16.84
N ALA A 299 13.70 -25.31 -16.84
CA ALA A 299 12.69 -26.30 -17.17
C ALA A 299 11.40 -26.18 -16.33
N PRO A 300 11.45 -25.91 -15.00
CA PRO A 300 10.23 -25.69 -14.21
C PRO A 300 9.37 -24.54 -14.74
N LEU A 301 9.99 -23.45 -15.24
CA LEU A 301 9.32 -22.28 -15.79
C LEU A 301 8.70 -22.55 -17.20
N THR A 302 9.06 -23.65 -17.86
CA THR A 302 8.55 -23.99 -19.19
C THR A 302 7.46 -25.06 -19.18
N THR A 303 7.06 -25.54 -18.01
CA THR A 303 5.97 -26.53 -17.86
C THR A 303 4.65 -25.98 -18.40
N ARG A 304 3.74 -26.87 -18.81
CA ARG A 304 2.43 -26.47 -19.33
C ARG A 304 1.65 -25.63 -18.31
N SER A 305 1.68 -26.01 -17.06
CA SER A 305 1.02 -25.28 -15.96
C SER A 305 1.62 -23.88 -15.77
N ALA A 306 2.97 -23.77 -15.70
CA ALA A 306 3.64 -22.49 -15.56
C ALA A 306 3.33 -21.53 -16.71
N ARG A 307 3.32 -22.04 -17.95
CA ARG A 307 2.93 -21.25 -19.12
C ARG A 307 1.45 -20.81 -19.09
N SER A 308 0.54 -21.70 -18.68
CA SER A 308 -0.88 -21.35 -18.58
C SER A 308 -1.10 -20.25 -17.54
N LEU A 309 -0.54 -20.42 -16.33
CA LEU A 309 -0.60 -19.40 -15.29
C LEU A 309 0.08 -18.08 -15.73
N GLY A 310 1.22 -18.15 -16.43
CA GLY A 310 1.89 -16.99 -16.98
C GLY A 310 1.06 -16.23 -18.03
N ASN A 311 0.32 -16.95 -18.87
CA ASN A 311 -0.62 -16.34 -19.81
C ASN A 311 -1.79 -15.66 -19.10
N TRP A 312 -2.26 -16.22 -18.00
CA TRP A 312 -3.35 -15.68 -17.17
C TRP A 312 -2.87 -14.69 -16.10
N SER A 313 -1.56 -14.50 -15.93
CA SER A 313 -0.97 -13.72 -14.84
C SER A 313 -1.55 -12.32 -14.69
N TYR A 314 -1.92 -11.67 -15.81
CA TYR A 314 -2.57 -10.37 -15.80
C TYR A 314 -3.97 -10.45 -15.18
N SER A 315 -4.80 -11.37 -15.64
CA SER A 315 -6.13 -11.60 -15.04
C SER A 315 -6.06 -12.15 -13.62
N ILE A 316 -5.03 -12.97 -13.26
CA ILE A 316 -4.78 -13.39 -11.87
C ILE A 316 -4.53 -12.16 -11.01
N TYR A 317 -3.68 -11.23 -11.45
CA TYR A 317 -3.41 -9.99 -10.75
C TYR A 317 -4.65 -9.10 -10.62
N LEU A 318 -5.51 -9.04 -11.63
CA LEU A 318 -6.75 -8.25 -11.58
C LEU A 318 -7.77 -8.81 -10.58
N TRP A 319 -7.94 -10.13 -10.51
CA TRP A 319 -8.99 -10.77 -9.71
C TRP A 319 -8.62 -11.05 -8.26
N HIS A 320 -7.33 -11.26 -7.94
CA HIS A 320 -6.95 -11.72 -6.60
C HIS A 320 -7.43 -10.79 -5.48
N TRP A 321 -7.26 -9.47 -5.67
CA TRP A 321 -7.59 -8.49 -4.67
C TRP A 321 -9.11 -8.31 -4.48
N PRO A 322 -9.92 -8.10 -5.55
CA PRO A 322 -11.37 -8.15 -5.42
C PRO A 322 -11.90 -9.42 -4.77
N VAL A 323 -11.36 -10.59 -5.09
CA VAL A 323 -11.75 -11.87 -4.45
C VAL A 323 -11.53 -11.81 -2.95
N ILE A 324 -10.38 -11.31 -2.51
CA ILE A 324 -10.05 -11.20 -1.07
C ILE A 324 -10.97 -10.20 -0.39
N VAL A 325 -11.04 -8.97 -0.92
CA VAL A 325 -11.81 -7.87 -0.28
C VAL A 325 -13.32 -8.16 -0.29
N LEU A 326 -13.89 -8.45 -1.45
CA LEU A 326 -15.33 -8.74 -1.55
C LEU A 326 -15.71 -10.02 -0.83
N GLY A 327 -14.85 -11.04 -0.87
CA GLY A 327 -15.07 -12.28 -0.17
C GLY A 327 -14.99 -12.13 1.36
N GLY A 328 -14.17 -11.20 1.84
CA GLY A 328 -14.14 -10.77 3.23
C GLY A 328 -15.44 -10.08 3.65
N LEU A 329 -15.91 -9.10 2.87
CA LEU A 329 -17.17 -8.37 3.13
C LEU A 329 -18.36 -9.29 3.33
N ILE A 330 -18.46 -10.38 2.58
CA ILE A 330 -19.59 -11.33 2.68
C ILE A 330 -19.27 -12.54 3.56
N GLY A 331 -18.15 -12.55 4.27
CA GLY A 331 -17.77 -13.64 5.19
C GLY A 331 -17.47 -14.98 4.52
N VAL A 332 -17.24 -15.01 3.19
CA VAL A 332 -16.93 -16.26 2.45
C VAL A 332 -15.45 -16.62 2.56
N ILE A 333 -14.57 -15.63 2.68
CA ILE A 333 -13.13 -15.86 2.85
C ILE A 333 -12.83 -16.05 4.34
N PRO A 334 -12.42 -17.26 4.77
CA PRO A 334 -12.15 -17.53 6.18
C PRO A 334 -10.86 -16.83 6.64
N GLU A 335 -10.77 -16.52 7.94
CA GLU A 335 -9.57 -15.92 8.53
C GLU A 335 -8.41 -16.92 8.61
N PHE A 336 -8.69 -18.19 8.91
CA PHE A 336 -7.65 -19.21 9.01
C PHE A 336 -6.99 -19.47 7.65
N TRP A 337 -5.70 -19.16 7.56
CA TRP A 337 -4.90 -19.25 6.32
C TRP A 337 -4.97 -20.61 5.61
N GLY A 338 -5.11 -21.70 6.35
CA GLY A 338 -5.18 -23.07 5.80
C GLY A 338 -6.38 -23.29 4.87
N TYR A 339 -7.47 -22.54 5.05
CA TYR A 339 -8.65 -22.53 4.15
C TYR A 339 -8.66 -21.30 3.24
N ARG A 340 -8.23 -20.14 3.77
CA ARG A 340 -8.17 -18.86 3.04
C ARG A 340 -7.33 -18.97 1.77
N VAL A 341 -6.08 -19.41 1.89
CA VAL A 341 -5.15 -19.45 0.76
C VAL A 341 -5.63 -20.38 -0.38
N PRO A 342 -6.01 -21.65 -0.15
CA PRO A 342 -6.54 -22.49 -1.21
C PRO A 342 -7.80 -21.92 -1.87
N LEU A 343 -8.72 -21.36 -1.09
CA LEU A 343 -9.95 -20.79 -1.62
C LEU A 343 -9.68 -19.57 -2.51
N VAL A 344 -8.86 -18.62 -2.04
CA VAL A 344 -8.44 -17.45 -2.82
C VAL A 344 -7.75 -17.87 -4.11
N LEU A 345 -6.83 -18.85 -4.06
CA LEU A 345 -6.15 -19.36 -5.25
C LEU A 345 -7.12 -19.98 -6.25
N VAL A 346 -8.04 -20.84 -5.81
CA VAL A 346 -9.02 -21.51 -6.68
C VAL A 346 -9.94 -20.49 -7.35
N LEU A 347 -10.52 -19.57 -6.57
CA LEU A 347 -11.41 -18.53 -7.10
C LEU A 347 -10.68 -17.59 -8.07
N THR A 348 -9.52 -17.09 -7.67
CA THR A 348 -8.71 -16.18 -8.49
C THR A 348 -8.29 -16.81 -9.80
N ILE A 349 -7.73 -18.03 -9.77
CA ILE A 349 -7.26 -18.73 -10.98
C ILE A 349 -8.44 -19.11 -11.87
N GLY A 350 -9.57 -19.54 -11.30
CA GLY A 350 -10.79 -19.86 -12.06
C GLY A 350 -11.34 -18.64 -12.81
N LEU A 351 -11.52 -17.50 -12.12
CA LEU A 351 -11.99 -16.26 -12.71
C LEU A 351 -10.99 -15.72 -13.74
N ALA A 352 -9.69 -15.79 -13.46
CA ALA A 352 -8.64 -15.37 -14.38
C ALA A 352 -8.63 -16.21 -15.65
N ALA A 353 -8.73 -17.53 -15.55
CA ALA A 353 -8.82 -18.43 -16.70
C ALA A 353 -10.07 -18.13 -17.54
N ALA A 354 -11.23 -17.93 -16.91
CA ALA A 354 -12.46 -17.55 -17.58
C ALA A 354 -12.29 -16.22 -18.32
N THR A 355 -11.79 -15.18 -17.64
CA THR A 355 -11.56 -13.86 -18.25
C THR A 355 -10.59 -13.96 -19.45
N TYR A 356 -9.51 -14.71 -19.31
CA TYR A 356 -8.57 -14.92 -20.41
C TYR A 356 -9.21 -15.61 -21.61
N HIS A 357 -9.94 -16.70 -21.41
CA HIS A 357 -10.49 -17.50 -22.50
C HIS A 357 -11.70 -16.85 -23.18
N PHE A 358 -12.57 -16.19 -22.40
CA PHE A 358 -13.83 -15.64 -22.92
C PHE A 358 -13.72 -14.15 -23.31
N LEU A 359 -12.77 -13.39 -22.76
CA LEU A 359 -12.65 -11.96 -23.05
C LEU A 359 -11.30 -11.60 -23.71
N GLU A 360 -10.16 -11.90 -23.06
CA GLU A 360 -8.86 -11.44 -23.59
C GLU A 360 -8.49 -12.10 -24.91
N LYS A 361 -8.50 -13.43 -24.95
CA LYS A 361 -8.05 -14.20 -26.13
C LYS A 361 -8.89 -13.90 -27.41
N PRO A 362 -10.22 -13.80 -27.37
CA PRO A 362 -11.01 -13.39 -28.51
C PRO A 362 -10.63 -12.00 -29.04
N ILE A 363 -10.45 -11.00 -28.15
CA ILE A 363 -10.09 -9.63 -28.53
C ILE A 363 -8.67 -9.57 -29.12
N LEU A 364 -7.73 -10.33 -28.56
CA LEU A 364 -6.37 -10.42 -29.07
C LEU A 364 -6.31 -11.00 -30.50
N ASN A 365 -7.23 -11.89 -30.85
CA ASN A 365 -7.32 -12.49 -32.17
C ASN A 365 -7.89 -11.55 -33.25
N ILE A 366 -8.48 -10.40 -32.89
CA ILE A 366 -8.97 -9.41 -33.85
C ILE A 366 -7.78 -8.80 -34.58
N SER A 367 -7.79 -8.87 -35.91
CA SER A 367 -6.72 -8.32 -36.71
C SER A 367 -6.83 -6.79 -36.85
N VAL A 368 -5.74 -6.06 -36.49
CA VAL A 368 -5.66 -4.59 -36.55
C VAL A 368 -4.43 -4.19 -37.36
N THR A 369 -4.52 -4.41 -38.69
CA THR A 369 -3.40 -4.22 -39.61
C THR A 369 -3.32 -2.81 -40.20
N THR A 370 -4.48 -2.17 -40.46
CA THR A 370 -4.54 -0.85 -41.09
C THR A 370 -4.31 0.29 -40.11
N ALA A 371 -3.77 1.42 -40.58
CA ALA A 371 -3.58 2.62 -39.78
C ALA A 371 -4.89 3.16 -39.18
N ARG A 372 -6.00 3.07 -39.94
CA ARG A 372 -7.34 3.47 -39.49
C ARG A 372 -7.81 2.56 -38.33
N ALA A 373 -7.67 1.25 -38.49
CA ALA A 373 -8.05 0.28 -37.44
C ALA A 373 -7.21 0.45 -36.16
N ARG A 374 -5.91 0.79 -36.28
CA ARG A 374 -5.04 1.08 -35.11
C ARG A 374 -5.50 2.32 -34.35
N ARG A 375 -5.78 3.42 -35.07
CA ARG A 375 -6.32 4.66 -34.44
C ARG A 375 -7.68 4.41 -33.79
N ALA A 376 -8.56 3.66 -34.47
CA ALA A 376 -9.86 3.29 -33.92
C ALA A 376 -9.71 2.45 -32.65
N ALA A 377 -8.83 1.45 -32.60
CA ALA A 377 -8.59 0.64 -31.41
C ALA A 377 -8.11 1.47 -30.20
N VAL A 378 -7.23 2.45 -30.42
CA VAL A 378 -6.80 3.39 -29.36
C VAL A 378 -7.96 4.28 -28.94
N GLY A 379 -8.72 4.86 -29.88
CA GLY A 379 -9.88 5.70 -29.58
C GLY A 379 -10.95 4.96 -28.79
N ILE A 380 -11.29 3.72 -29.18
CA ILE A 380 -12.23 2.88 -28.44
C ILE A 380 -11.71 2.60 -27.02
N GLY A 381 -10.41 2.32 -26.86
CA GLY A 381 -9.80 2.13 -25.55
C GLY A 381 -9.96 3.36 -24.66
N LEU A 382 -9.66 4.55 -25.18
CA LEU A 382 -9.81 5.81 -24.43
C LEU A 382 -11.27 6.10 -24.07
N VAL A 383 -12.20 5.91 -24.99
CA VAL A 383 -13.64 6.07 -24.70
C VAL A 383 -14.09 5.07 -23.66
N ALA A 384 -13.63 3.82 -23.74
CA ALA A 384 -13.96 2.78 -22.76
C ALA A 384 -13.43 3.11 -21.35
N THR A 385 -12.21 3.66 -21.22
CA THR A 385 -11.66 4.05 -19.91
C THR A 385 -12.44 5.21 -19.29
N ILE A 386 -12.72 6.26 -20.08
CA ILE A 386 -13.54 7.39 -19.61
C ILE A 386 -14.97 6.93 -19.29
N GLY A 387 -15.56 6.10 -20.17
CA GLY A 387 -16.87 5.51 -19.96
C GLY A 387 -16.95 4.66 -18.67
N ALA A 388 -15.92 3.89 -18.39
CA ALA A 388 -15.82 3.10 -17.16
C ALA A 388 -15.70 3.99 -15.90
N ALA A 389 -14.94 5.11 -15.99
CA ALA A 389 -14.85 6.07 -14.91
C ALA A 389 -16.23 6.68 -14.58
N LEU A 390 -16.95 7.14 -15.60
CA LEU A 390 -18.28 7.71 -15.43
C LEU A 390 -19.31 6.65 -14.97
N LEU A 391 -19.22 5.45 -15.54
CA LEU A 391 -20.13 4.36 -15.18
C LEU A 391 -19.91 3.88 -13.75
N SER A 392 -18.67 3.83 -13.26
CA SER A 392 -18.38 3.50 -11.86
C SER A 392 -19.02 4.51 -10.90
N LEU A 393 -19.00 5.80 -11.21
CA LEU A 393 -19.68 6.84 -10.41
C LEU A 393 -21.22 6.69 -10.44
N VAL A 394 -21.78 6.18 -11.53
CA VAL A 394 -23.22 5.90 -11.64
C VAL A 394 -23.60 4.62 -10.90
N ILE A 395 -22.76 3.60 -10.96
CA ILE A 395 -22.96 2.32 -10.23
C ILE A 395 -22.84 2.58 -8.72
N LEU A 396 -21.74 3.22 -8.29
CA LEU A 396 -21.42 3.45 -6.88
C LEU A 396 -22.19 4.69 -6.37
N ARG A 397 -23.45 4.46 -6.00
CA ARG A 397 -24.35 5.50 -5.50
C ARG A 397 -24.25 5.59 -3.99
N VAL A 398 -24.19 6.82 -3.52
CA VAL A 398 -24.26 7.15 -2.10
C VAL A 398 -25.59 7.84 -1.86
N PRO A 399 -26.42 7.37 -0.92
CA PRO A 399 -27.66 8.04 -0.54
C PRO A 399 -27.38 9.44 0.02
N ASP A 400 -28.25 10.40 -0.27
CA ASP A 400 -28.09 11.79 0.22
C ASP A 400 -28.04 11.87 1.75
N ALA A 401 -28.79 11.01 2.44
CA ALA A 401 -28.78 10.92 3.89
C ALA A 401 -27.40 10.55 4.49
N SER A 402 -26.58 9.82 3.74
CA SER A 402 -25.24 9.42 4.17
C SER A 402 -24.18 10.52 3.93
N ALA A 403 -24.49 11.58 3.19
CA ALA A 403 -23.51 12.59 2.81
C ALA A 403 -22.96 13.38 4.01
N ALA A 404 -23.77 13.65 5.01
CA ALA A 404 -23.32 14.30 6.26
C ALA A 404 -22.36 13.40 7.05
N LEU A 405 -22.70 12.10 7.18
CA LEU A 405 -21.89 11.11 7.88
C LEU A 405 -20.54 10.86 7.19
N ILE A 406 -20.48 10.99 5.86
CA ILE A 406 -19.23 10.88 5.09
C ILE A 406 -18.24 11.98 5.46
N ASN A 407 -18.73 13.23 5.63
CA ASN A 407 -17.88 14.33 6.06
C ASN A 407 -17.33 14.06 7.47
N THR A 408 -18.14 13.52 8.35
CA THR A 408 -17.73 13.12 9.70
C THR A 408 -16.66 12.02 9.67
N ALA A 409 -16.81 11.00 8.83
CA ALA A 409 -15.81 9.94 8.66
C ALA A 409 -14.48 10.46 8.07
N ALA A 410 -14.54 11.44 7.17
CA ALA A 410 -13.36 12.01 6.51
C ALA A 410 -12.55 12.95 7.43
N GLN A 411 -13.15 13.54 8.45
CA GLN A 411 -12.49 14.51 9.34
C GLN A 411 -11.28 13.95 10.08
N GLY A 412 -11.21 12.65 10.35
CA GLY A 412 -10.13 12.03 11.11
C GLY A 412 -8.91 11.53 10.31
N GLN A 413 -8.91 11.68 8.97
CA GLN A 413 -7.86 11.13 8.10
C GLN A 413 -6.71 12.10 7.78
N GLN A 414 -6.81 13.37 8.20
CA GLN A 414 -5.78 14.38 7.92
C GLN A 414 -4.71 14.44 9.02
N ASP A 415 -3.92 13.40 9.18
CA ASP A 415 -2.70 13.47 9.98
C ASP A 415 -1.46 13.63 9.13
N SER A 416 -0.46 14.32 9.69
CA SER A 416 0.81 14.58 9.03
C SER A 416 1.53 13.28 8.66
N ASP A 417 1.76 13.05 7.37
CA ASP A 417 2.60 11.98 6.84
C ASP A 417 4.11 12.20 7.10
N GLY A 418 4.46 13.19 7.92
CA GLY A 418 5.81 13.54 8.27
C GLY A 418 6.57 12.41 8.99
N PRO A 419 7.91 12.38 8.92
CA PRO A 419 8.73 11.36 9.59
C PRO A 419 8.64 11.44 11.13
N SER A 420 8.26 12.60 11.68
CA SER A 420 8.06 12.86 13.11
C SER A 420 6.70 13.52 13.37
N ALA A 421 6.26 13.53 14.65
CA ALA A 421 5.08 14.25 15.06
C ALA A 421 5.25 15.76 14.79
N ASP A 422 4.18 16.40 14.30
CA ASP A 422 4.13 17.85 14.24
C ASP A 422 3.72 18.43 15.60
N VAL A 423 4.40 19.49 16.03
CA VAL A 423 3.99 20.27 17.19
C VAL A 423 3.04 21.35 16.67
N VAL A 424 1.74 21.19 17.00
CA VAL A 424 0.69 22.09 16.51
C VAL A 424 0.08 22.87 17.68
N ILE A 425 0.16 24.21 17.59
CA ILE A 425 -0.49 25.11 18.53
C ILE A 425 -1.85 25.50 17.93
N ASP A 426 -2.93 24.90 18.42
CA ASP A 426 -4.26 25.07 17.84
C ASP A 426 -5.06 26.23 18.47
N SER A 427 -4.69 26.64 19.68
CA SER A 427 -5.30 27.82 20.34
C SER A 427 -4.25 28.54 21.16
N THR A 428 -4.25 29.88 21.09
CA THR A 428 -3.37 30.77 21.86
C THR A 428 -4.20 31.61 22.81
N GLY A 429 -4.60 31.01 23.93
CA GLY A 429 -5.19 31.75 25.06
C GLY A 429 -4.11 32.33 25.99
N GLY A 430 -4.40 33.41 26.68
CA GLY A 430 -3.47 34.01 27.68
C GLY A 430 -3.35 33.25 29.03
N GLY A 431 -3.96 32.06 29.12
CA GLY A 431 -4.04 31.27 30.34
C GLY A 431 -3.01 30.14 30.44
N LYS A 432 -3.43 29.04 31.06
CA LYS A 432 -2.61 27.82 31.18
C LYS A 432 -2.34 27.19 29.79
N THR A 433 -1.28 26.40 29.71
CA THR A 433 -1.04 25.53 28.56
C THR A 433 -1.41 24.10 28.89
N VAL A 434 -2.11 23.45 27.96
CA VAL A 434 -2.42 22.02 27.98
C VAL A 434 -1.67 21.38 26.80
N LEU A 435 -0.90 20.32 27.08
CA LEU A 435 -0.19 19.54 26.08
C LEU A 435 -0.90 18.19 25.90
N VAL A 436 -1.27 17.84 24.67
CA VAL A 436 -1.92 16.56 24.32
C VAL A 436 -0.96 15.72 23.49
N VAL A 437 -0.65 14.50 23.97
CA VAL A 437 0.35 13.63 23.35
C VAL A 437 -0.22 12.24 23.13
N GLY A 438 0.03 11.67 21.95
CA GLY A 438 -0.29 10.28 21.69
C GLY A 438 -0.49 9.92 20.21
N ASP A 439 -1.22 8.85 19.99
CA ASP A 439 -1.53 8.33 18.65
C ASP A 439 -2.84 8.90 18.08
N SER A 440 -3.54 8.13 17.23
CA SER A 440 -4.85 8.51 16.68
C SER A 440 -5.89 8.78 17.79
N HIS A 441 -5.75 8.14 18.97
CA HIS A 441 -6.60 8.36 20.11
C HIS A 441 -6.34 9.68 20.86
N ALA A 442 -5.19 10.30 20.67
CA ALA A 442 -4.95 11.69 21.08
C ALA A 442 -5.46 12.66 20.01
N ASN A 443 -5.34 12.30 18.74
CA ASN A 443 -5.64 13.17 17.61
C ASN A 443 -7.13 13.46 17.44
N PHE A 444 -8.05 12.51 17.65
CA PHE A 444 -9.48 12.79 17.50
C PHE A 444 -10.02 13.78 18.55
N TRP A 445 -9.33 13.97 19.66
CA TRP A 445 -9.66 15.01 20.64
C TRP A 445 -9.35 16.43 20.18
N ARG A 446 -8.62 16.58 19.07
CA ARG A 446 -8.09 17.87 18.62
C ARG A 446 -9.16 18.94 18.47
N GLN A 447 -10.27 18.66 17.79
CA GLN A 447 -11.36 19.60 17.59
C GLN A 447 -11.98 19.99 18.94
N GLY A 448 -12.29 19.01 19.80
CA GLY A 448 -12.88 19.24 21.10
C GLY A 448 -12.01 20.10 22.02
N PHE A 449 -10.73 19.74 22.17
CA PHE A 449 -9.79 20.56 22.96
C PHE A 449 -9.60 21.96 22.39
N THR A 450 -9.52 22.11 21.05
CA THR A 450 -9.32 23.41 20.40
C THR A 450 -10.52 24.32 20.61
N ALA A 451 -11.74 23.83 20.39
CA ALA A 451 -12.97 24.60 20.60
C ALA A 451 -13.12 24.99 22.08
N TYR A 452 -12.88 24.05 22.98
CA TYR A 452 -12.95 24.27 24.43
C TYR A 452 -11.88 25.24 24.93
N ALA A 453 -10.66 25.15 24.38
CA ALA A 453 -9.59 26.09 24.70
C ALA A 453 -9.90 27.53 24.24
N GLN A 454 -10.54 27.68 23.09
CA GLN A 454 -11.01 29.00 22.62
C GLN A 454 -12.11 29.57 23.52
N GLU A 455 -13.04 28.72 23.96
CA GLU A 455 -14.12 29.14 24.89
C GLU A 455 -13.58 29.55 26.25
N LYS A 456 -12.66 28.76 26.83
CA LYS A 456 -12.15 28.94 28.19
C LYS A 456 -10.90 29.81 28.29
N GLY A 457 -10.25 30.14 27.17
CA GLY A 457 -9.12 31.07 27.14
C GLY A 457 -7.78 30.45 27.60
N PHE A 458 -7.53 29.16 27.28
CA PHE A 458 -6.24 28.52 27.50
C PHE A 458 -5.52 28.14 26.17
N THR A 459 -4.25 27.80 26.24
CA THR A 459 -3.48 27.35 25.11
C THR A 459 -3.49 25.83 25.06
N VAL A 460 -3.74 25.25 23.87
CA VAL A 460 -3.58 23.80 23.64
C VAL A 460 -2.52 23.54 22.58
N VAL A 461 -1.64 22.58 22.89
CA VAL A 461 -0.55 22.13 22.02
C VAL A 461 -0.71 20.65 21.80
N PHE A 462 -0.72 20.22 20.54
CA PHE A 462 -0.79 18.81 20.15
C PHE A 462 0.56 18.32 19.66
N VAL A 463 0.93 17.12 20.10
CA VAL A 463 2.04 16.34 19.58
C VAL A 463 1.51 14.93 19.35
N THR A 464 1.09 14.66 18.13
CA THR A 464 0.44 13.39 17.79
C THR A 464 1.16 12.69 16.64
N LYS A 465 1.21 11.36 16.69
CA LYS A 465 1.72 10.52 15.61
C LYS A 465 0.92 9.23 15.53
N LEU A 466 0.27 9.01 14.40
CA LEU A 466 -0.52 7.80 14.15
C LEU A 466 0.28 6.55 14.48
N SER A 467 -0.40 5.62 15.14
CA SER A 467 0.16 4.31 15.49
C SER A 467 1.37 4.33 16.44
N CYS A 468 1.77 5.48 16.99
CA CYS A 468 2.83 5.60 17.98
C CYS A 468 2.25 5.71 19.41
N PRO A 469 2.39 4.69 20.23
CA PRO A 469 2.10 4.84 21.66
C PRO A 469 3.07 5.83 22.30
N TRP A 470 2.58 6.59 23.28
CA TRP A 470 3.40 7.54 24.03
C TRP A 470 4.38 6.88 25.01
N MET A 471 4.24 5.57 25.28
CA MET A 471 5.15 4.80 26.14
C MET A 471 6.47 4.51 25.46
N ASP A 472 7.55 4.41 26.21
CA ASP A 472 8.86 3.97 25.72
C ASP A 472 8.94 2.44 25.69
N ILE A 473 8.41 1.86 24.63
CA ILE A 473 8.33 0.40 24.45
C ILE A 473 8.91 -0.03 23.08
N PRO A 474 9.47 -1.25 22.99
CA PRO A 474 10.04 -1.80 21.77
C PRO A 474 8.95 -2.32 20.81
N ALA A 475 8.06 -1.43 20.37
CA ALA A 475 6.98 -1.78 19.44
C ALA A 475 7.54 -2.09 18.04
N LEU A 476 7.03 -3.14 17.41
CA LEU A 476 7.34 -3.49 16.03
C LEU A 476 6.47 -2.71 15.05
N THR A 477 6.98 -2.49 13.84
CA THR A 477 6.13 -2.04 12.74
C THR A 477 5.06 -3.10 12.44
N PRO A 478 3.87 -2.72 11.96
CA PRO A 478 2.73 -3.64 11.83
C PRO A 478 3.01 -4.95 11.11
N GLN A 479 3.96 -4.92 10.16
CA GLN A 479 4.25 -6.07 9.30
C GLN A 479 5.63 -6.70 9.52
N SER A 480 6.42 -6.14 10.43
CA SER A 480 7.76 -6.64 10.69
C SER A 480 7.81 -7.54 11.91
N THR A 481 8.68 -8.53 11.87
CA THR A 481 9.01 -9.39 13.00
C THR A 481 10.26 -8.92 13.75
N ASP A 482 10.93 -7.85 13.29
CA ASP A 482 12.22 -7.42 13.81
C ASP A 482 12.53 -5.92 13.61
N THR A 483 11.73 -5.20 12.82
CA THR A 483 11.90 -3.76 12.64
C THR A 483 11.11 -3.00 13.70
N LEU A 484 11.83 -2.31 14.58
CA LEU A 484 11.20 -1.45 15.59
C LEU A 484 10.58 -0.21 14.94
N PHE A 485 9.37 0.10 15.38
CA PHE A 485 8.73 1.36 15.05
C PHE A 485 9.28 2.44 15.98
N ASN A 486 10.15 3.32 15.48
CA ASN A 486 10.89 4.27 16.30
C ASN A 486 9.97 5.41 16.81
N CYS A 487 9.00 5.09 17.66
CA CYS A 487 8.11 6.07 18.26
C CYS A 487 8.83 7.01 19.23
N GLN A 488 10.00 6.62 19.73
CA GLN A 488 10.82 7.47 20.59
C GLN A 488 11.22 8.76 19.83
N GLU A 489 11.80 8.65 18.64
CA GLU A 489 12.18 9.80 17.81
C GLU A 489 10.96 10.46 17.16
N ARG A 490 9.97 9.67 16.76
CA ARG A 490 8.83 10.15 15.97
C ARG A 490 7.77 10.90 16.76
N LEU A 491 7.56 10.53 18.03
CA LEU A 491 6.53 11.12 18.90
C LEU A 491 7.13 11.66 20.19
N TRP A 492 7.92 10.84 20.91
CA TRP A 492 8.23 11.14 22.30
C TRP A 492 9.27 12.25 22.47
N GLU A 493 10.34 12.27 21.67
CA GLU A 493 11.30 13.37 21.68
C GLU A 493 10.69 14.73 21.34
N PRO A 494 9.83 14.87 20.28
CA PRO A 494 9.03 16.06 20.06
C PRO A 494 8.13 16.45 21.24
N ALA A 495 7.49 15.46 21.89
CA ALA A 495 6.63 15.71 23.03
C ALA A 495 7.41 16.27 24.24
N ILE A 496 8.59 15.72 24.53
CA ILE A 496 9.46 16.24 25.59
C ILE A 496 9.97 17.65 25.23
N ALA A 497 10.31 17.90 23.97
CA ALA A 497 10.72 19.24 23.52
C ALA A 497 9.58 20.25 23.71
N ALA A 498 8.35 19.90 23.31
CA ALA A 498 7.18 20.75 23.52
C ALA A 498 6.89 20.96 25.01
N ALA A 499 6.99 19.92 25.86
CA ALA A 499 6.80 20.07 27.29
C ALA A 499 7.82 21.04 27.92
N LYS A 500 9.09 21.00 27.48
CA LYS A 500 10.13 21.96 27.92
C LYS A 500 9.84 23.39 27.47
N GLU A 501 9.40 23.56 26.23
CA GLU A 501 9.12 24.88 25.63
C GLU A 501 7.91 25.54 26.27
N PHE A 502 6.81 24.80 26.39
CA PHE A 502 5.52 25.37 26.82
C PHE A 502 5.23 25.24 28.32
N SER A 503 5.97 24.42 29.06
CA SER A 503 5.78 24.21 30.52
C SER A 503 4.30 23.98 30.88
N PRO A 504 3.63 22.96 30.34
CA PRO A 504 2.18 22.80 30.44
C PRO A 504 1.71 22.63 31.88
N ALA A 505 0.56 23.24 32.21
CA ALA A 505 -0.11 23.02 33.46
C ALA A 505 -0.69 21.59 33.56
N VAL A 506 -1.14 21.07 32.43
CA VAL A 506 -1.64 19.69 32.28
C VAL A 506 -1.06 19.08 31.00
N THR A 507 -0.53 17.86 31.11
CA THR A 507 -0.21 17.03 29.99
C THR A 507 -1.19 15.87 29.92
N VAL A 508 -1.90 15.74 28.81
CA VAL A 508 -2.85 14.66 28.53
C VAL A 508 -2.18 13.62 27.64
N LEU A 509 -2.18 12.38 28.09
CA LEU A 509 -1.62 11.23 27.36
C LEU A 509 -2.75 10.31 26.94
N ALA A 510 -2.92 10.08 25.63
CA ALA A 510 -3.95 9.20 25.12
C ALA A 510 -3.37 8.30 24.01
N SER A 511 -3.54 6.99 24.14
CA SER A 511 -3.05 6.04 23.16
C SER A 511 -3.75 4.69 23.29
N ARG A 512 -4.03 4.07 22.15
CA ARG A 512 -4.56 2.71 22.05
C ARG A 512 -3.66 1.78 21.24
N SER A 513 -2.81 2.32 20.37
CA SER A 513 -1.97 1.52 19.49
C SER A 513 -1.10 0.49 20.21
N VAL A 514 -0.82 0.70 21.50
CA VAL A 514 -0.12 -0.26 22.38
C VAL A 514 -0.82 -1.61 22.43
N LEU A 515 -2.14 -1.66 22.35
CA LEU A 515 -2.95 -2.89 22.45
C LEU A 515 -2.88 -3.74 21.18
N SER A 516 -2.68 -3.11 20.02
CA SER A 516 -2.58 -3.78 18.72
C SER A 516 -1.14 -4.07 18.30
N ARG A 517 -0.13 -3.53 19.00
CA ARG A 517 1.28 -3.70 18.63
C ARG A 517 1.89 -4.97 19.18
N LYS A 518 2.70 -5.61 18.35
CA LYS A 518 3.63 -6.64 18.77
C LYS A 518 4.89 -5.98 19.33
N LEU A 519 5.43 -6.51 20.40
CA LEU A 519 6.64 -6.01 21.06
C LEU A 519 7.78 -7.00 20.81
N LEU A 520 8.99 -6.49 20.60
CA LEU A 520 10.20 -7.30 20.50
C LEU A 520 10.97 -7.27 21.82
N VAL A 521 10.91 -8.35 22.58
CA VAL A 521 11.53 -8.45 23.91
C VAL A 521 12.47 -9.66 23.94
N ASN A 522 13.76 -9.45 24.18
CA ASN A 522 14.78 -10.51 24.22
C ASN A 522 14.77 -11.45 22.99
N ALA A 523 14.55 -10.87 21.80
CA ALA A 523 14.41 -11.59 20.52
C ALA A 523 13.13 -12.45 20.40
N GLU A 524 12.18 -12.31 21.32
CA GLU A 524 10.85 -12.93 21.22
C GLU A 524 9.79 -11.84 20.92
N ILE A 525 8.80 -12.23 20.13
CA ILE A 525 7.68 -11.35 19.78
C ILE A 525 6.53 -11.66 20.73
N ILE A 526 6.06 -10.65 21.46
CA ILE A 526 4.94 -10.77 22.40
C ILE A 526 3.80 -9.81 22.03
N SER A 527 2.58 -10.23 22.28
CA SER A 527 1.32 -9.48 22.08
C SER A 527 0.61 -9.23 23.40
N ALA A 528 -0.43 -8.41 23.40
CA ALA A 528 -1.16 -7.97 24.58
C ALA A 528 -1.77 -9.09 25.46
N ASP A 529 -1.95 -10.28 24.93
CA ASP A 529 -2.49 -11.47 25.61
C ASP A 529 -1.42 -12.44 26.11
N GLN A 530 -0.13 -12.11 25.94
CA GLN A 530 0.98 -13.02 26.23
C GLN A 530 1.73 -12.66 27.51
N PRO A 531 2.31 -13.65 28.20
CA PRO A 531 3.13 -13.42 29.39
C PRO A 531 4.29 -12.46 29.12
N GLY A 532 4.55 -11.54 30.10
CA GLY A 532 5.62 -10.55 30.01
C GLY A 532 5.23 -9.24 29.30
N TRP A 533 4.11 -9.20 28.59
CA TRP A 533 3.64 -7.96 27.95
C TRP A 533 3.36 -6.86 28.99
N ALA A 534 2.65 -7.21 30.06
CA ALA A 534 2.31 -6.27 31.14
C ALA A 534 3.55 -5.62 31.77
N ASP A 535 4.60 -6.42 32.02
CA ASP A 535 5.85 -5.91 32.63
C ASP A 535 6.54 -4.89 31.74
N VAL A 536 6.58 -5.14 30.43
CA VAL A 536 7.19 -4.24 29.44
C VAL A 536 6.39 -2.94 29.34
N ILE A 537 5.06 -3.02 29.34
CA ILE A 537 4.20 -1.84 29.32
C ILE A 537 4.36 -1.02 30.60
N ALA A 538 4.35 -1.65 31.77
CA ALA A 538 4.54 -0.96 33.03
C ALA A 538 5.89 -0.23 33.07
N ALA A 539 6.98 -0.91 32.71
CA ALA A 539 8.31 -0.32 32.66
C ALA A 539 8.40 0.84 31.66
N GLY A 540 7.86 0.68 30.46
CA GLY A 540 7.85 1.71 29.42
C GLY A 540 7.00 2.94 29.81
N THR A 541 5.86 2.71 30.44
CA THR A 541 4.99 3.76 30.98
C THR A 541 5.72 4.54 32.06
N GLN A 542 6.29 3.88 33.07
CA GLN A 542 7.02 4.53 34.16
C GLN A 542 8.21 5.34 33.65
N LYS A 543 8.93 4.81 32.67
CA LYS A 543 10.06 5.50 32.02
C LYS A 543 9.60 6.77 31.31
N ALA A 544 8.54 6.71 30.54
CA ALA A 544 7.97 7.87 29.84
C ALA A 544 7.49 8.94 30.82
N LEU A 545 6.77 8.56 31.85
CA LEU A 545 6.31 9.49 32.90
C LEU A 545 7.49 10.18 33.60
N THR A 546 8.55 9.45 33.93
CA THR A 546 9.74 10.02 34.58
C THR A 546 10.43 11.08 33.70
N GLN A 547 10.36 10.92 32.37
CA GLN A 547 10.96 11.87 31.42
C GLN A 547 10.18 13.17 31.29
N ILE A 548 8.83 13.10 31.29
CA ILE A 548 7.97 14.28 31.04
C ILE A 548 7.58 15.02 32.32
N ALA A 549 7.48 14.33 33.46
CA ALA A 549 7.03 14.91 34.77
C ALA A 549 7.80 16.17 35.20
N PRO A 550 9.12 16.35 34.95
CA PRO A 550 9.83 17.58 35.32
C PRO A 550 9.33 18.84 34.64
N TYR A 551 8.57 18.74 33.54
CA TYR A 551 8.17 19.86 32.67
C TYR A 551 6.67 20.16 32.73
N THR A 552 5.88 19.45 33.54
CA THR A 552 4.42 19.61 33.64
C THR A 552 3.97 19.53 35.09
N ASN A 553 2.90 20.24 35.45
CA ASN A 553 2.41 20.22 36.82
C ASN A 553 1.55 18.97 37.10
N LYS A 554 0.73 18.55 36.12
CA LYS A 554 -0.14 17.37 36.20
C LYS A 554 -0.07 16.58 34.91
N ILE A 555 -0.20 15.27 35.02
CA ILE A 555 -0.32 14.35 33.90
C ILE A 555 -1.65 13.61 34.01
N VAL A 556 -2.44 13.64 32.96
CA VAL A 556 -3.68 12.89 32.83
C VAL A 556 -3.47 11.79 31.82
N ILE A 557 -3.64 10.54 32.17
CA ILE A 557 -3.71 9.41 31.28
C ILE A 557 -5.18 9.15 31.00
N ILE A 558 -5.62 9.32 29.74
CA ILE A 558 -6.93 8.83 29.31
C ILE A 558 -6.78 7.33 29.09
N GLU A 559 -7.57 6.54 29.81
CA GLU A 559 -7.64 5.09 29.62
C GLU A 559 -8.13 4.77 28.20
N PRO A 560 -7.79 3.59 27.64
CA PRO A 560 -8.27 3.21 26.29
C PRO A 560 -9.79 3.26 26.25
N LEU A 561 -10.33 3.91 25.23
CA LEU A 561 -11.77 4.02 25.07
C LEU A 561 -12.42 2.66 24.79
N PRO A 562 -13.71 2.51 25.12
CA PRO A 562 -14.48 1.31 24.80
C PRO A 562 -14.43 0.98 23.30
N GLU A 563 -14.35 -0.29 22.99
CA GLU A 563 -14.38 -0.80 21.62
C GLU A 563 -15.69 -1.51 21.35
N THR A 564 -16.21 -1.39 20.14
CA THR A 564 -17.41 -2.09 19.69
C THR A 564 -17.07 -3.18 18.67
N ALA A 565 -17.93 -4.18 18.49
CA ALA A 565 -17.68 -5.28 17.58
C ALA A 565 -17.68 -4.82 16.10
N THR A 566 -18.50 -3.80 15.77
CA THR A 566 -18.62 -3.27 14.40
C THR A 566 -18.74 -1.74 14.41
N SER A 567 -18.55 -1.11 13.25
CA SER A 567 -18.69 0.35 13.11
C SER A 567 -20.15 0.78 13.23
N MET A 568 -20.44 1.60 14.21
CA MET A 568 -21.79 2.19 14.38
C MET A 568 -22.09 3.21 13.26
N LEU A 569 -21.08 3.92 12.77
CA LEU A 569 -21.23 4.88 11.67
C LEU A 569 -21.63 4.18 10.38
N ASP A 570 -21.10 2.99 10.12
CA ASP A 570 -21.51 2.17 8.99
C ASP A 570 -23.00 1.78 9.10
N CYS A 571 -23.45 1.37 10.28
CA CYS A 571 -24.86 1.08 10.55
C CYS A 571 -25.74 2.32 10.29
N LEU A 572 -25.40 3.47 10.85
CA LEU A 572 -26.13 4.74 10.65
C LEU A 572 -26.16 5.13 9.15
N SER A 573 -25.11 4.84 8.40
CA SER A 573 -25.03 5.16 6.97
C SER A 573 -26.07 4.41 6.13
N THR A 574 -26.59 3.29 6.61
CA THR A 574 -27.67 2.54 5.95
C THR A 574 -29.04 3.22 6.07
N GLY A 575 -29.15 4.28 6.89
CA GLY A 575 -30.42 4.93 7.24
C GLY A 575 -31.21 4.18 8.32
N ALA A 576 -30.55 3.30 9.07
CA ALA A 576 -31.13 2.63 10.23
C ALA A 576 -31.45 3.63 11.35
N GLU A 577 -32.45 3.33 12.17
CA GLU A 577 -32.76 4.10 13.37
C GLU A 577 -31.55 4.09 14.31
N PRO A 578 -31.10 5.23 14.87
CA PRO A 578 -29.88 5.31 15.66
C PRO A 578 -29.81 4.28 16.79
N ALA A 579 -30.87 4.09 17.55
CA ALA A 579 -30.93 3.11 18.63
C ALA A 579 -30.77 1.64 18.17
N SER A 580 -31.01 1.34 16.90
CA SER A 580 -30.76 0.00 16.34
C SER A 580 -29.29 -0.23 15.98
N CYS A 581 -28.49 0.83 16.01
CA CYS A 581 -27.04 0.81 15.76
C CYS A 581 -26.23 0.85 17.05
N ASP A 582 -26.87 0.98 18.23
CA ASP A 582 -26.19 0.92 19.52
C ASP A 582 -25.54 -0.44 19.72
N GLN A 583 -24.35 -0.47 20.35
CA GLN A 583 -23.57 -1.69 20.50
C GLN A 583 -23.07 -1.88 21.93
N GLU A 584 -23.03 -3.14 22.35
CA GLU A 584 -22.34 -3.51 23.59
C GLU A 584 -20.82 -3.35 23.44
N VAL A 585 -20.17 -3.00 24.53
CA VAL A 585 -18.70 -2.88 24.58
C VAL A 585 -18.05 -4.24 24.38
N ASP A 586 -17.12 -4.35 23.44
CA ASP A 586 -16.29 -5.53 23.23
C ASP A 586 -15.05 -5.48 24.14
N VAL A 587 -15.17 -6.10 25.32
CA VAL A 587 -14.13 -6.07 26.36
C VAL A 587 -13.00 -7.02 26.01
N LYS A 588 -11.80 -6.48 25.76
CA LYS A 588 -10.58 -7.27 25.49
C LYS A 588 -9.67 -7.35 26.73
N THR A 589 -9.09 -8.53 26.95
CA THR A 589 -8.17 -8.79 28.07
C THR A 589 -7.00 -7.81 28.11
N GLY A 590 -6.41 -7.48 26.95
CA GLY A 590 -5.30 -6.52 26.86
C GLY A 590 -5.68 -5.12 27.34
N THR A 591 -6.91 -4.66 27.06
CA THR A 591 -7.45 -3.37 27.53
C THR A 591 -7.53 -3.35 29.05
N LEU A 592 -8.15 -4.35 29.67
CA LEU A 592 -8.24 -4.47 31.12
C LEU A 592 -6.87 -4.50 31.79
N THR A 593 -5.92 -5.26 31.24
CA THR A 593 -4.54 -5.32 31.76
C THR A 593 -3.86 -3.96 31.70
N PHE A 594 -4.05 -3.20 30.61
CA PHE A 594 -3.46 -1.87 30.46
C PHE A 594 -4.06 -0.87 31.47
N GLU A 595 -5.36 -0.92 31.69
CA GLU A 595 -6.04 -0.10 32.69
C GLU A 595 -5.53 -0.41 34.14
N GLU A 596 -5.38 -1.69 34.47
CA GLU A 596 -4.80 -2.11 35.75
C GLU A 596 -3.39 -1.58 35.94
N ILE A 597 -2.54 -1.63 34.89
CA ILE A 597 -1.18 -1.10 34.91
C ILE A 597 -1.20 0.42 35.14
N THR A 598 -2.01 1.16 34.40
CA THR A 598 -2.06 2.63 34.55
C THR A 598 -2.58 3.06 35.90
N ARG A 599 -3.61 2.41 36.41
CA ARG A 599 -4.17 2.67 37.78
C ARG A 599 -3.15 2.34 38.86
N ALA A 600 -2.37 1.26 38.73
CA ALA A 600 -1.30 0.92 39.69
C ALA A 600 -0.19 2.00 39.70
N ILE A 601 0.26 2.45 38.51
CA ILE A 601 1.30 3.48 38.38
C ILE A 601 0.87 4.82 38.98
N VAL A 602 -0.40 5.19 38.84
CA VAL A 602 -0.95 6.42 39.43
C VAL A 602 -0.80 6.44 40.96
N THR A 603 -0.96 5.29 41.63
CA THR A 603 -0.81 5.23 43.10
C THR A 603 0.61 5.57 43.58
N GLU A 604 1.62 5.38 42.74
CA GLU A 604 3.02 5.67 43.04
C GLU A 604 3.47 7.07 42.57
N ASN A 605 2.63 7.76 41.77
CA ASN A 605 2.96 9.04 41.11
C ASN A 605 1.89 10.12 41.41
N PRO A 606 2.02 10.93 42.48
CA PRO A 606 0.97 11.84 42.96
C PRO A 606 0.59 12.96 41.96
N ASN A 607 1.42 13.22 40.95
CA ASN A 607 1.14 14.20 39.92
C ASN A 607 0.53 13.57 38.63
N VAL A 608 0.30 12.27 38.63
CA VAL A 608 -0.33 11.51 37.55
C VAL A 608 -1.72 11.07 37.96
N VAL A 609 -2.68 11.18 37.08
CA VAL A 609 -4.04 10.66 37.29
C VAL A 609 -4.44 9.83 36.06
N SER A 610 -5.19 8.76 36.27
CA SER A 610 -5.81 7.95 35.23
C SER A 610 -7.30 8.25 35.20
N VAL A 611 -7.85 8.45 34.02
CA VAL A 611 -9.26 8.82 33.84
C VAL A 611 -9.89 7.87 32.81
N SER A 612 -10.87 7.07 33.29
CA SER A 612 -11.78 6.34 32.42
C SER A 612 -12.88 7.27 31.91
N LEU A 613 -13.22 7.13 30.64
CA LEU A 613 -14.35 7.80 29.99
C LEU A 613 -15.47 6.82 29.64
N ASP A 614 -15.38 5.57 30.08
CA ASP A 614 -16.28 4.48 29.68
C ASP A 614 -17.74 4.79 29.95
N GLU A 615 -18.05 5.20 31.17
CA GLU A 615 -19.42 5.54 31.58
C GLU A 615 -19.97 6.79 30.88
N LEU A 616 -19.07 7.71 30.47
CA LEU A 616 -19.44 8.90 29.71
C LEU A 616 -19.75 8.56 28.25
N ILE A 617 -19.00 7.62 27.67
CA ILE A 617 -19.08 7.29 26.24
C ILE A 617 -20.06 6.14 25.99
N CYS A 618 -20.02 5.11 26.83
CA CYS A 618 -20.82 3.89 26.75
C CYS A 618 -21.51 3.58 28.07
N PRO A 619 -22.51 4.38 28.48
CA PRO A 619 -23.22 4.16 29.76
C PRO A 619 -23.82 2.75 29.80
N ASP A 620 -23.75 2.13 30.98
CA ASP A 620 -24.22 0.75 31.22
C ASP A 620 -23.57 -0.29 30.25
N ASN A 621 -22.34 -0.06 29.75
CA ASN A 621 -21.63 -0.86 28.76
C ASN A 621 -22.31 -0.94 27.40
N VAL A 622 -23.16 0.01 27.04
CA VAL A 622 -23.77 0.15 25.72
C VAL A 622 -23.36 1.48 25.11
N CYS A 623 -22.65 1.42 24.00
CA CYS A 623 -22.26 2.60 23.25
C CYS A 623 -23.42 3.07 22.38
N PRO A 624 -23.99 4.26 22.62
CA PRO A 624 -25.01 4.82 21.72
C PRO A 624 -24.37 5.20 20.40
N ALA A 625 -25.02 4.89 19.28
CA ALA A 625 -24.54 5.25 17.96
C ALA A 625 -24.64 6.76 17.69
N GLU A 626 -25.62 7.42 18.32
CA GLU A 626 -25.88 8.85 18.18
C GLU A 626 -26.29 9.48 19.51
N VAL A 627 -25.78 10.66 19.81
CA VAL A 627 -26.18 11.48 20.96
C VAL A 627 -26.52 12.88 20.47
N ASN A 628 -27.74 13.33 20.71
CA ASN A 628 -28.23 14.66 20.32
C ASN A 628 -28.05 14.98 18.81
N GLY A 629 -28.21 14.01 17.94
CA GLY A 629 -28.06 14.17 16.48
C GLY A 629 -26.59 14.14 16.01
N VAL A 630 -25.65 13.76 16.90
CA VAL A 630 -24.23 13.62 16.56
C VAL A 630 -23.82 12.17 16.68
N ALA A 631 -23.26 11.61 15.60
CA ALA A 631 -22.70 10.25 15.61
C ALA A 631 -21.52 10.17 16.58
N THR A 632 -21.50 9.17 17.45
CA THR A 632 -20.52 9.07 18.53
C THR A 632 -19.19 8.53 18.06
N HIS A 633 -19.19 7.47 17.25
CA HIS A 633 -18.00 6.77 16.78
C HIS A 633 -17.85 6.85 15.26
N ARG A 634 -16.63 7.03 14.81
CA ARG A 634 -16.25 7.01 13.39
C ARG A 634 -16.08 5.56 12.88
N ASP A 635 -15.53 4.73 13.71
CA ASP A 635 -15.30 3.29 13.47
C ASP A 635 -15.57 2.52 14.77
N ASN A 636 -15.04 1.33 14.96
CA ASN A 636 -15.28 0.53 16.16
C ASN A 636 -14.48 0.98 17.41
N GLN A 637 -13.59 1.97 17.30
CA GLN A 637 -12.67 2.37 18.38
C GLN A 637 -12.36 3.87 18.46
N HIS A 638 -12.68 4.66 17.44
CA HIS A 638 -12.42 6.10 17.43
C HIS A 638 -13.73 6.89 17.54
N LEU A 639 -13.76 7.89 18.39
CA LEU A 639 -14.86 8.86 18.40
C LEU A 639 -14.83 9.74 17.15
N THR A 640 -15.98 10.32 16.81
CA THR A 640 -16.04 11.41 15.86
C THR A 640 -15.49 12.69 16.51
N TRP A 641 -14.95 13.59 15.70
CA TRP A 641 -14.46 14.88 16.19
C TRP A 641 -15.60 15.73 16.77
N ASP A 642 -16.76 15.69 16.12
CA ASP A 642 -17.95 16.42 16.56
C ASP A 642 -18.45 15.92 17.92
N TYR A 643 -18.44 14.60 18.16
CA TYR A 643 -18.82 14.06 19.46
C TYR A 643 -17.78 14.36 20.54
N ALA A 644 -16.49 14.28 20.21
CA ALA A 644 -15.42 14.69 21.12
C ALA A 644 -15.59 16.15 21.56
N GLU A 645 -16.02 17.06 20.67
CA GLU A 645 -16.33 18.46 21.02
C GLU A 645 -17.53 18.56 21.97
N VAL A 646 -18.61 17.84 21.67
CA VAL A 646 -19.84 17.85 22.50
C VAL A 646 -19.58 17.41 23.95
N ILE A 647 -18.72 16.42 24.18
CA ILE A 647 -18.47 15.88 25.52
C ILE A 647 -17.30 16.56 26.26
N MET A 648 -16.58 17.51 25.66
CA MET A 648 -15.44 18.18 26.32
C MET A 648 -15.74 18.80 27.67
N PRO A 649 -16.90 19.47 27.91
CA PRO A 649 -17.22 19.97 29.25
C PRO A 649 -17.29 18.89 30.33
N GLN A 650 -17.80 17.69 29.99
CA GLN A 650 -17.87 16.55 30.89
C GLN A 650 -16.47 15.93 31.08
N VAL A 651 -15.64 15.88 30.07
CA VAL A 651 -14.25 15.44 30.17
C VAL A 651 -13.46 16.34 31.09
N ASP A 652 -13.55 17.67 30.93
CA ASP A 652 -12.91 18.63 31.89
C ASP A 652 -13.43 18.48 33.31
N ALA A 653 -14.72 18.23 33.48
CA ALA A 653 -15.28 17.98 34.82
C ALA A 653 -14.68 16.71 35.46
N LEU A 654 -14.46 15.65 34.69
CA LEU A 654 -13.79 14.44 35.18
C LEU A 654 -12.33 14.73 35.54
N PHE A 655 -11.59 15.48 34.68
CA PHE A 655 -10.22 15.89 34.98
C PHE A 655 -10.13 16.77 36.22
N ALA A 656 -11.04 17.73 36.36
CA ALA A 656 -11.13 18.61 37.53
C ALA A 656 -11.42 17.83 38.85
N GLY A 657 -12.28 16.80 38.77
CA GLY A 657 -12.55 15.87 39.86
C GLY A 657 -11.31 15.12 40.38
N GLN A 658 -10.31 14.95 39.51
CA GLN A 658 -9.00 14.35 39.79
C GLN A 658 -7.91 15.41 40.08
N GLY A 659 -8.28 16.67 40.21
CA GLY A 659 -7.34 17.77 40.51
C GLY A 659 -6.49 18.22 39.31
N ALA A 660 -6.96 18.00 38.09
CA ALA A 660 -6.27 18.38 36.84
C ALA A 660 -7.19 19.22 35.91
N PRO A 661 -7.84 20.32 36.35
CA PRO A 661 -8.72 21.10 35.50
C PRO A 661 -7.96 21.72 34.31
N LEU A 662 -8.59 21.73 33.12
CA LEU A 662 -8.00 22.29 31.92
C LEU A 662 -8.01 23.83 31.93
N SER A 663 -9.02 24.45 32.50
CA SER A 663 -9.19 25.91 32.60
C SER A 663 -8.77 26.52 33.93
#